data_39a0ac6a3f65567843d42831cd2001bf
#
_entry.id   39a0ac6a3f65567843d42831cd2001bf
#
_cell.length_a   1.000
_cell.length_b   1.000
_cell.length_c   1.000
_cell.angle_alpha   90.00
_cell.angle_beta   90.00
_cell.angle_gamma   90.00
#
_symmetry.space_group_name_H-M   'P 1'
#
loop_
_entity.id
_entity.type
_entity.pdbx_description
1 polymer ?
#
loop_
_entity_poly.entity_id
_entity_poly.type
_entity_poly.pdbx_seq_one_letter_code
_entity_poly.pdbx_strand_id
1 'polypeptide(L)'
;MIGTSVLAAFLFILAVSPDPVHAQRAGENAVAEADDAFGTVIGNEEIGLYSSTNARGFSPSQAGNLRINGLFFDQAAAPNVRVRRGATIHVGISAQGYPLPAPTGVVDFKLRVPGDRYITSILASEGALFSYARHNAEVDTQVPIVKGVLSIGAGLGYKRNTAHQFAVSDEGYSAGLIANWTPNDTVSVIPFYSYSKTSAVGGDRPRIFLGDNDPPDFRAEDITSPDWLFFGFRQHNYGFVSEVALPDGWMLKAGLFRSVNNTPRSFTAFVLGVDALGEGDYAISQSPPSYTRSTSGEIRLTRSFVEGVRKHTIYLNTRARDRGRAFGGGDLQHFGKVILGAFPELTEPQFQTTAPSESTTRQVTGGIAYEGVWQGVGQWSMALQRTSYKRTQARVGWAPIEGRKSPWLYNAAAAVFLTRDLAAYASYTRGIEELGSAPGNAVNRDEAVPAELTLQVDAGLRYQITPDLSLVAGLFQIDKPYYAIDQDLLFRQLGTVRHQGVELSLAGSVTDSLTLVAGAVFLQPRIAETSNGGARTELTAVGPIPRLIRVNIQYRPAAVQGLALDAKVESVSSRYADVSNSRRLAGAITLDAGVRYTRTISDVPVRFRLQGRNLTNIRSFTPNASTQIRPFEARRFELSVAADF
;
A
#
# COMPACT_ATOMS: atom_id res chain seq x y z
N MET A 1 4.62 -33.80 15.22
CA MET A 1 3.76 -34.70 14.46
C MET A 1 2.53 -33.97 13.89
N ILE A 2 2.69 -32.86 13.18
CA ILE A 2 1.56 -32.13 12.53
C ILE A 2 1.91 -31.83 11.05
N GLY A 3 3.10 -32.18 10.59
CA GLY A 3 3.53 -31.93 9.21
C GLY A 3 2.98 -32.87 8.15
N THR A 4 2.31 -33.95 8.50
CA THR A 4 1.82 -34.96 7.55
C THR A 4 0.39 -34.79 7.11
N SER A 5 -0.40 -33.93 7.78
CA SER A 5 -1.84 -33.78 7.48
C SER A 5 -2.14 -32.81 6.32
N VAL A 6 -1.23 -31.90 5.98
CA VAL A 6 -1.43 -30.95 4.87
C VAL A 6 -1.08 -31.56 3.53
N LEU A 7 -0.14 -32.51 3.49
CA LEU A 7 0.21 -33.25 2.27
C LEU A 7 -0.86 -34.28 1.85
N ALA A 8 -1.66 -34.79 2.79
CA ALA A 8 -2.69 -35.78 2.52
C ALA A 8 -3.97 -35.19 1.87
N ALA A 9 -4.21 -33.88 2.02
CA ALA A 9 -5.33 -33.19 1.35
C ALA A 9 -5.11 -33.00 -0.16
N PHE A 10 -3.90 -33.20 -0.65
CA PHE A 10 -3.52 -33.03 -2.06
C PHE A 10 -3.91 -34.22 -2.98
N LEU A 11 -4.34 -35.35 -2.45
CA LEU A 11 -4.48 -36.60 -3.22
C LEU A 11 -5.91 -36.95 -3.65
N PHE A 12 -6.92 -36.17 -3.34
CA PHE A 12 -8.33 -36.60 -3.55
C PHE A 12 -9.14 -35.85 -4.62
N ILE A 13 -8.54 -34.95 -5.43
CA ILE A 13 -9.26 -34.25 -6.52
C ILE A 13 -8.56 -34.52 -7.87
N LEU A 14 -8.63 -35.75 -8.34
CA LEU A 14 -8.12 -36.15 -9.66
C LEU A 14 -9.22 -36.82 -10.48
N ALA A 15 -10.13 -36.06 -11.04
CA ALA A 15 -10.94 -36.49 -12.19
C ALA A 15 -11.72 -35.36 -12.86
N VAL A 16 -11.05 -34.45 -13.55
CA VAL A 16 -11.65 -33.68 -14.66
C VAL A 16 -10.52 -33.35 -15.62
N SER A 17 -10.60 -33.78 -16.88
CA SER A 17 -9.64 -33.43 -17.93
C SER A 17 -9.88 -31.99 -18.37
N PRO A 18 -8.90 -31.07 -18.27
CA PRO A 18 -9.09 -29.70 -18.69
C PRO A 18 -8.40 -29.43 -20.04
N ASP A 19 -9.04 -28.58 -20.84
CA ASP A 19 -8.39 -27.81 -21.89
C ASP A 19 -7.17 -27.02 -21.34
N PRO A 20 -6.17 -26.61 -22.16
CA PRO A 20 -4.97 -25.92 -21.66
C PRO A 20 -5.37 -24.72 -20.80
N VAL A 21 -5.11 -24.86 -19.50
CA VAL A 21 -5.53 -23.92 -18.44
C VAL A 21 -4.60 -22.71 -18.45
N HIS A 22 -5.14 -21.49 -18.56
CA HIS A 22 -4.40 -20.29 -18.25
C HIS A 22 -4.25 -20.19 -16.72
N ALA A 23 -3.00 -20.28 -16.25
CA ALA A 23 -2.67 -20.27 -14.82
C ALA A 23 -3.23 -19.02 -14.12
N GLN A 24 -3.98 -19.21 -13.03
CA GLN A 24 -4.55 -18.11 -12.24
C GLN A 24 -3.62 -17.70 -11.09
N ARG A 25 -3.10 -18.65 -10.31
CA ARG A 25 -2.20 -18.42 -9.18
C ARG A 25 -0.78 -18.92 -9.43
N ALA A 26 -0.63 -20.03 -10.13
CA ALA A 26 0.67 -20.57 -10.48
C ALA A 26 1.44 -19.65 -11.45
N GLY A 27 0.74 -18.86 -12.27
CA GLY A 27 1.34 -17.89 -13.20
C GLY A 27 1.68 -16.53 -12.59
N GLU A 28 1.26 -16.19 -11.38
CA GLU A 28 1.51 -14.86 -10.78
C GLU A 28 3.01 -14.57 -10.65
N ASN A 29 3.45 -13.43 -11.22
CA ASN A 29 4.86 -13.03 -11.24
C ASN A 29 4.99 -11.50 -11.37
N ALA A 30 5.28 -10.81 -10.27
CA ALA A 30 5.37 -9.36 -10.27
C ALA A 30 6.52 -8.81 -11.12
N VAL A 31 7.66 -9.52 -11.21
CA VAL A 31 8.81 -9.08 -12.03
C VAL A 31 8.50 -9.16 -13.53
N ALA A 32 7.76 -10.19 -13.95
CA ALA A 32 7.39 -10.36 -15.35
C ALA A 32 6.23 -9.45 -15.79
N GLU A 33 5.42 -8.95 -14.85
CA GLU A 33 4.25 -8.12 -15.12
C GLU A 33 4.49 -6.62 -14.85
N ALA A 34 5.71 -6.22 -14.45
CA ALA A 34 6.02 -4.83 -14.17
C ALA A 34 6.36 -4.05 -15.44
N ASP A 35 5.61 -2.98 -15.70
CA ASP A 35 5.86 -2.02 -16.79
C ASP A 35 6.95 -1.00 -16.41
N ASP A 36 7.12 -0.75 -15.13
CA ASP A 36 8.12 0.16 -14.56
C ASP A 36 8.60 -0.33 -13.18
N ALA A 37 9.58 0.37 -12.61
CA ALA A 37 10.12 0.07 -11.28
C ALA A 37 9.46 0.91 -10.16
N PHE A 38 8.35 1.60 -10.40
CA PHE A 38 7.73 2.42 -9.37
C PHE A 38 6.96 1.59 -8.36
N GLY A 39 6.17 0.62 -8.80
CA GLY A 39 5.55 -0.32 -7.87
C GLY A 39 4.51 -1.22 -8.52
N THR A 40 4.72 -2.52 -8.39
CA THR A 40 3.81 -3.56 -8.89
C THR A 40 3.58 -4.60 -7.82
N VAL A 41 2.32 -4.91 -7.58
CA VAL A 41 1.87 -6.00 -6.69
C VAL A 41 1.07 -6.99 -7.52
N ILE A 42 1.44 -8.27 -7.48
CA ILE A 42 0.69 -9.37 -8.12
C ILE A 42 0.54 -10.50 -7.11
N GLY A 43 -0.71 -10.81 -6.75
CA GLY A 43 -0.99 -11.76 -5.68
C GLY A 43 -0.31 -11.37 -4.37
N ASN A 44 0.65 -12.21 -3.93
CA ASN A 44 1.43 -12.00 -2.71
C ASN A 44 2.84 -11.43 -2.99
N GLU A 45 3.16 -11.10 -4.25
CA GLU A 45 4.46 -10.53 -4.63
C GLU A 45 4.37 -9.00 -4.77
N GLU A 46 5.34 -8.29 -4.19
CA GLU A 46 5.45 -6.83 -4.26
C GLU A 46 6.88 -6.43 -4.64
N ILE A 47 7.00 -5.60 -5.68
CA ILE A 47 8.28 -5.09 -6.19
C ILE A 47 8.18 -3.59 -6.49
N GLY A 48 9.32 -2.95 -6.73
CA GLY A 48 9.42 -1.53 -7.10
C GLY A 48 9.74 -0.63 -5.91
N LEU A 49 9.92 0.66 -6.20
CA LEU A 49 10.36 1.69 -5.25
C LEU A 49 9.29 2.06 -4.22
N TYR A 50 8.03 2.06 -4.63
CA TYR A 50 6.89 2.58 -3.88
C TYR A 50 5.92 1.48 -3.47
N SER A 51 5.08 1.79 -2.50
CA SER A 51 4.02 0.93 -2.01
C SER A 51 2.68 1.68 -1.99
N SER A 52 1.59 0.98 -1.74
CA SER A 52 0.27 1.62 -1.61
C SER A 52 0.18 2.62 -0.44
N THR A 53 1.12 2.59 0.49
CA THR A 53 1.17 3.48 1.66
C THR A 53 2.24 4.54 1.58
N ASN A 54 3.22 4.40 0.68
CA ASN A 54 4.32 5.35 0.56
C ASN A 54 4.78 5.51 -0.91
N ALA A 55 4.61 6.70 -1.46
CA ALA A 55 5.18 7.14 -2.73
C ALA A 55 5.85 8.50 -2.53
N ARG A 56 7.14 8.61 -2.92
CA ARG A 56 7.92 9.86 -2.79
C ARG A 56 7.96 10.43 -1.36
N GLY A 57 7.86 9.54 -0.34
CA GLY A 57 7.85 9.89 1.08
C GLY A 57 6.51 10.38 1.62
N PHE A 58 5.43 10.30 0.84
CA PHE A 58 4.07 10.65 1.24
C PHE A 58 3.10 9.48 1.06
N SER A 59 1.91 9.58 1.66
CA SER A 59 0.88 8.54 1.58
C SER A 59 -0.13 8.81 0.46
N PRO A 60 -0.19 7.98 -0.60
CA PRO A 60 -1.23 8.09 -1.63
C PRO A 60 -2.66 7.95 -1.07
N SER A 61 -2.83 7.20 0.01
CA SER A 61 -4.12 7.04 0.70
C SER A 61 -4.62 8.36 1.29
N GLN A 62 -3.75 9.13 1.95
CA GLN A 62 -4.10 10.45 2.51
C GLN A 62 -4.39 11.48 1.40
N ALA A 63 -3.69 11.36 0.27
CA ALA A 63 -3.91 12.19 -0.90
C ALA A 63 -5.22 11.87 -1.67
N GLY A 64 -5.97 10.83 -1.27
CA GLY A 64 -7.18 10.40 -1.97
C GLY A 64 -6.88 9.81 -3.36
N ASN A 65 -5.73 9.17 -3.52
CA ASN A 65 -5.22 8.66 -4.80
C ASN A 65 -5.36 7.15 -4.97
N LEU A 66 -6.18 6.51 -4.16
CA LEU A 66 -6.47 5.10 -4.34
C LEU A 66 -7.61 4.90 -5.33
N ARG A 67 -7.49 3.87 -6.15
CA ARG A 67 -8.45 3.48 -7.18
C ARG A 67 -8.72 1.98 -7.11
N ILE A 68 -9.90 1.57 -7.57
CA ILE A 68 -10.21 0.17 -7.93
C ILE A 68 -10.60 0.18 -9.40
N ASN A 69 -9.83 -0.53 -10.24
CA ASN A 69 -9.98 -0.54 -11.70
C ASN A 69 -10.12 0.89 -12.27
N GLY A 70 -9.29 1.83 -11.80
CA GLY A 70 -9.26 3.22 -12.25
C GLY A 70 -10.31 4.16 -11.64
N LEU A 71 -11.26 3.69 -10.80
CA LEU A 71 -12.28 4.51 -10.14
C LEU A 71 -11.91 4.84 -8.70
N PHE A 72 -12.27 6.03 -8.24
CA PHE A 72 -11.96 6.53 -6.89
C PHE A 72 -12.47 5.61 -5.78
N PHE A 73 -11.55 5.22 -4.91
CA PHE A 73 -11.78 4.41 -3.74
C PHE A 73 -11.17 5.07 -2.49
N ASP A 74 -11.97 5.30 -1.45
CA ASP A 74 -11.48 5.78 -0.16
C ASP A 74 -11.38 4.61 0.83
N GLN A 75 -10.16 4.22 1.14
CA GLN A 75 -9.83 3.01 1.85
C GLN A 75 -9.89 3.16 3.37
N ALA A 76 -10.67 2.32 4.05
CA ALA A 76 -10.48 2.00 5.47
C ALA A 76 -9.53 0.80 5.65
N ALA A 77 -9.58 -0.15 4.72
CA ALA A 77 -8.70 -1.30 4.59
C ALA A 77 -8.57 -1.70 3.11
N ALA A 78 -7.45 -2.28 2.69
CA ALA A 78 -7.29 -2.78 1.33
C ALA A 78 -8.16 -4.04 1.09
N PRO A 79 -8.77 -4.21 -0.11
CA PRO A 79 -9.36 -5.47 -0.48
C PRO A 79 -8.33 -6.60 -0.44
N ASN A 80 -8.71 -7.78 0.07
CA ASN A 80 -7.79 -8.92 0.15
C ASN A 80 -7.52 -9.55 -1.22
N VAL A 81 -6.50 -10.40 -1.29
CA VAL A 81 -6.04 -11.03 -2.54
C VAL A 81 -7.02 -12.06 -3.13
N ARG A 82 -8.12 -12.40 -2.43
CA ARG A 82 -9.20 -13.25 -2.99
C ARG A 82 -9.98 -12.52 -4.07
N VAL A 83 -10.15 -11.18 -3.93
CA VAL A 83 -10.86 -10.34 -4.91
C VAL A 83 -9.92 -9.38 -5.65
N ARG A 84 -8.69 -9.19 -5.16
CA ARG A 84 -7.67 -8.34 -5.75
C ARG A 84 -6.59 -9.20 -6.41
N ARG A 85 -6.37 -9.04 -7.72
CA ARG A 85 -5.26 -9.66 -8.44
C ARG A 85 -3.93 -8.97 -8.09
N GLY A 86 -3.95 -7.63 -8.00
CA GLY A 86 -2.75 -6.86 -7.74
C GLY A 86 -3.01 -5.38 -7.54
N ALA A 87 -1.95 -4.60 -7.60
CA ALA A 87 -1.98 -3.14 -7.62
C ALA A 87 -0.78 -2.59 -8.39
N THR A 88 -0.97 -1.45 -9.02
CA THR A 88 0.11 -0.68 -9.66
C THR A 88 0.21 0.70 -9.04
N ILE A 89 1.42 1.20 -8.86
CA ILE A 89 1.70 2.54 -8.35
C ILE A 89 2.25 3.38 -9.51
N HIS A 90 1.53 4.43 -9.88
CA HIS A 90 1.86 5.29 -11.00
C HIS A 90 2.33 6.66 -10.50
N VAL A 91 3.50 7.11 -10.95
CA VAL A 91 4.07 8.41 -10.67
C VAL A 91 4.63 9.04 -11.94
N GLY A 92 4.76 10.37 -11.99
CA GLY A 92 5.31 11.07 -13.14
C GLY A 92 4.59 10.71 -14.44
N ILE A 93 5.33 10.29 -15.46
CA ILE A 93 4.79 9.95 -16.78
C ILE A 93 3.81 8.76 -16.74
N SER A 94 4.01 7.78 -15.85
CA SER A 94 3.10 6.63 -15.75
C SER A 94 1.73 7.00 -15.17
N ALA A 95 1.60 8.14 -14.48
CA ALA A 95 0.34 8.67 -13.98
C ALA A 95 -0.46 9.46 -15.02
N GLN A 96 0.09 9.74 -16.22
CA GLN A 96 -0.59 10.53 -17.26
C GLN A 96 -1.83 9.83 -17.83
N GLY A 97 -1.90 8.50 -17.79
CA GLY A 97 -3.10 7.75 -18.18
C GLY A 97 -4.32 7.93 -17.27
N TYR A 98 -4.18 8.67 -16.16
CA TYR A 98 -5.28 8.97 -15.23
C TYR A 98 -5.76 10.41 -15.49
N PRO A 99 -7.02 10.62 -15.90
CA PRO A 99 -7.51 11.93 -16.33
C PRO A 99 -7.55 12.98 -15.19
N LEU A 100 -7.58 12.54 -13.96
CA LEU A 100 -7.77 13.38 -12.78
C LEU A 100 -6.83 12.92 -11.65
N PRO A 101 -5.49 12.97 -11.87
CA PRO A 101 -4.54 12.60 -10.83
C PRO A 101 -4.58 13.60 -9.68
N ALA A 102 -4.12 13.18 -8.51
CA ALA A 102 -3.77 14.08 -7.42
C ALA A 102 -2.27 13.92 -7.10
N PRO A 103 -1.63 14.86 -6.40
CA PRO A 103 -0.23 14.73 -5.99
C PRO A 103 0.09 13.40 -5.29
N THR A 104 1.34 13.01 -5.21
CA THR A 104 1.89 11.81 -4.54
C THR A 104 1.75 10.47 -5.30
N GLY A 105 1.27 10.48 -6.53
CA GLY A 105 1.09 9.25 -7.33
C GLY A 105 -0.24 8.56 -7.09
N VAL A 106 -0.62 7.69 -8.01
CA VAL A 106 -1.90 6.95 -8.04
C VAL A 106 -1.63 5.48 -7.75
N VAL A 107 -2.40 4.89 -6.84
CA VAL A 107 -2.41 3.43 -6.59
C VAL A 107 -3.71 2.87 -7.14
N ASP A 108 -3.62 1.97 -8.09
CA ASP A 108 -4.78 1.34 -8.72
C ASP A 108 -4.82 -0.16 -8.39
N PHE A 109 -5.77 -0.56 -7.56
CA PHE A 109 -6.07 -1.95 -7.26
C PHE A 109 -6.80 -2.59 -8.43
N LYS A 110 -6.26 -3.68 -8.93
CA LYS A 110 -6.86 -4.49 -9.99
C LYS A 110 -7.67 -5.63 -9.39
N LEU A 111 -8.96 -5.71 -9.73
CA LEU A 111 -9.81 -6.81 -9.31
C LEU A 111 -9.42 -8.11 -10.01
N ARG A 112 -9.60 -9.24 -9.33
CA ARG A 112 -9.43 -10.59 -9.86
C ARG A 112 -10.71 -11.02 -10.58
N VAL A 113 -10.92 -10.44 -11.77
CA VAL A 113 -12.14 -10.67 -12.56
C VAL A 113 -12.18 -12.12 -13.05
N PRO A 114 -13.23 -12.92 -12.73
CA PRO A 114 -13.33 -14.29 -13.20
C PRO A 114 -13.59 -14.35 -14.71
N GLY A 115 -12.91 -15.29 -15.37
CA GLY A 115 -13.05 -15.56 -16.81
C GLY A 115 -13.99 -16.71 -17.13
N ASP A 116 -14.05 -17.12 -18.41
CA ASP A 116 -14.98 -18.11 -18.98
C ASP A 116 -14.51 -19.57 -18.86
N ARG A 117 -13.52 -19.84 -18.03
CA ARG A 117 -13.04 -21.21 -17.77
C ARG A 117 -13.18 -21.56 -16.30
N TYR A 118 -13.49 -22.83 -16.03
CA TYR A 118 -13.38 -23.35 -14.68
C TYR A 118 -11.89 -23.43 -14.29
N ILE A 119 -11.54 -22.84 -13.16
CA ILE A 119 -10.19 -22.95 -12.58
C ILE A 119 -10.34 -22.99 -11.06
N THR A 120 -9.71 -23.95 -10.41
CA THR A 120 -9.51 -23.94 -8.97
C THR A 120 -8.02 -23.89 -8.65
N SER A 121 -7.60 -22.83 -7.99
CA SER A 121 -6.21 -22.62 -7.56
C SER A 121 -6.07 -22.96 -6.09
N ILE A 122 -5.05 -23.72 -5.75
CA ILE A 122 -4.64 -24.00 -4.36
C ILE A 122 -3.24 -23.44 -4.17
N LEU A 123 -3.03 -22.70 -3.09
CA LEU A 123 -1.73 -22.20 -2.69
C LEU A 123 -1.48 -22.55 -1.24
N ALA A 124 -0.37 -23.21 -0.95
CA ALA A 124 0.12 -23.45 0.39
C ALA A 124 1.53 -22.88 0.53
N SER A 125 1.82 -22.27 1.66
CA SER A 125 3.19 -21.85 1.97
C SER A 125 3.54 -22.13 3.43
N GLU A 126 4.80 -22.47 3.62
CA GLU A 126 5.45 -22.72 4.89
C GLU A 126 6.67 -21.82 5.00
N GLY A 127 6.69 -20.95 6.00
CA GLY A 127 7.83 -20.10 6.33
C GLY A 127 8.47 -20.57 7.63
N ALA A 128 9.79 -20.73 7.63
CA ALA A 128 10.55 -21.11 8.81
C ALA A 128 11.65 -20.10 9.10
N LEU A 129 11.75 -19.73 10.34
CA LEU A 129 12.94 -19.15 10.98
C LEU A 129 13.11 -19.87 12.31
N PHE A 130 14.35 -19.95 12.84
CA PHE A 130 14.73 -20.75 14.03
C PHE A 130 13.74 -20.72 15.22
N SER A 131 12.88 -19.69 15.32
CA SER A 131 11.87 -19.55 16.37
C SER A 131 10.50 -19.10 15.90
N TYR A 132 10.27 -19.06 14.56
CA TYR A 132 9.06 -18.52 13.96
C TYR A 132 8.57 -19.41 12.84
N ALA A 133 7.34 -19.85 12.90
CA ALA A 133 6.68 -20.60 11.83
C ALA A 133 5.53 -19.78 11.24
N ARG A 134 5.41 -19.79 9.92
CA ARG A 134 4.31 -19.20 9.17
C ARG A 134 3.68 -20.26 8.30
N HIS A 135 2.41 -20.49 8.51
CA HIS A 135 1.59 -21.38 7.68
C HIS A 135 0.58 -20.52 6.91
N ASN A 136 0.44 -20.76 5.63
CA ASN A 136 -0.60 -20.12 4.82
C ASN A 136 -1.22 -21.15 3.88
N ALA A 137 -2.54 -21.20 3.81
CA ALA A 137 -3.30 -22.04 2.90
C ALA A 137 -4.42 -21.21 2.26
N GLU A 138 -4.52 -21.30 0.94
CA GLU A 138 -5.45 -20.51 0.15
C GLU A 138 -6.10 -21.38 -0.92
N VAL A 139 -7.38 -21.18 -1.15
CA VAL A 139 -8.12 -21.75 -2.27
C VAL A 139 -8.91 -20.65 -2.95
N ASP A 140 -8.79 -20.57 -4.26
CA ASP A 140 -9.56 -19.65 -5.11
C ASP A 140 -10.17 -20.46 -6.26
N THR A 141 -11.43 -20.23 -6.55
CA THR A 141 -12.13 -20.87 -7.68
C THR A 141 -12.81 -19.82 -8.53
N GLN A 142 -12.86 -20.06 -9.83
CA GLN A 142 -13.74 -19.35 -10.75
C GLN A 142 -14.57 -20.34 -11.53
N VAL A 143 -15.85 -20.00 -11.73
CA VAL A 143 -16.85 -20.85 -12.39
C VAL A 143 -17.62 -20.00 -13.40
N PRO A 144 -17.60 -20.33 -14.70
CA PRO A 144 -18.53 -19.73 -15.66
C PRO A 144 -19.92 -20.33 -15.46
N ILE A 145 -20.86 -19.52 -14.97
CA ILE A 145 -22.26 -19.93 -14.79
C ILE A 145 -23.00 -19.92 -16.14
N VAL A 146 -22.77 -18.85 -16.91
CA VAL A 146 -23.22 -18.73 -18.29
C VAL A 146 -22.05 -18.20 -19.09
N LYS A 147 -21.48 -19.02 -19.96
CA LYS A 147 -20.28 -18.70 -20.74
C LYS A 147 -20.47 -17.39 -21.52
N GLY A 148 -19.50 -16.48 -21.38
CA GLY A 148 -19.52 -15.15 -22.01
C GLY A 148 -20.47 -14.14 -21.34
N VAL A 149 -21.30 -14.56 -20.38
CA VAL A 149 -22.31 -13.68 -19.74
C VAL A 149 -22.10 -13.52 -18.24
N LEU A 150 -21.91 -14.64 -17.51
CA LEU A 150 -21.80 -14.60 -16.05
C LEU A 150 -20.77 -15.59 -15.56
N SER A 151 -19.72 -15.08 -14.94
CA SER A 151 -18.72 -15.87 -14.23
C SER A 151 -18.63 -15.43 -12.77
N ILE A 152 -18.41 -16.38 -11.86
CA ILE A 152 -18.28 -16.14 -10.42
C ILE A 152 -16.91 -16.64 -9.97
N GLY A 153 -16.20 -15.81 -9.18
CA GLY A 153 -15.00 -16.19 -8.45
C GLY A 153 -15.24 -16.17 -6.95
N ALA A 154 -14.73 -17.16 -6.24
CA ALA A 154 -14.78 -17.24 -4.79
C ALA A 154 -13.44 -17.71 -4.25
N GLY A 155 -13.08 -17.28 -3.05
CA GLY A 155 -11.83 -17.72 -2.44
C GLY A 155 -11.86 -17.66 -0.92
N LEU A 156 -11.08 -18.55 -0.31
CA LEU A 156 -10.84 -18.62 1.12
C LEU A 156 -9.33 -18.66 1.38
N GLY A 157 -8.90 -18.12 2.50
CA GLY A 157 -7.52 -18.19 2.93
C GLY A 157 -7.42 -18.22 4.45
N TYR A 158 -6.45 -18.97 4.93
CA TYR A 158 -6.07 -19.06 6.32
C TYR A 158 -4.58 -18.84 6.45
N LYS A 159 -4.17 -18.05 7.42
CA LYS A 159 -2.77 -17.87 7.79
C LYS A 159 -2.61 -18.01 9.30
N ARG A 160 -1.51 -18.61 9.72
CA ARG A 160 -1.10 -18.66 11.11
C ARG A 160 0.39 -18.38 11.22
N ASN A 161 0.74 -17.44 12.07
CA ASN A 161 2.12 -17.17 12.42
C ASN A 161 2.29 -17.51 13.91
N THR A 162 3.31 -18.28 14.23
CA THR A 162 3.63 -18.63 15.63
C THR A 162 5.09 -18.30 15.90
N ALA A 163 5.35 -17.58 16.97
CA ALA A 163 6.71 -17.35 17.48
C ALA A 163 6.87 -18.16 18.76
N HIS A 164 7.56 -19.32 18.67
CA HIS A 164 7.65 -20.29 19.76
C HIS A 164 8.34 -19.76 21.03
N GLN A 165 9.23 -18.76 20.89
CA GLN A 165 9.95 -18.19 22.04
C GLN A 165 9.12 -17.17 22.83
N PHE A 166 7.97 -16.67 22.31
CA PHE A 166 7.31 -15.49 22.83
C PHE A 166 5.80 -15.66 23.04
N ALA A 167 5.28 -16.89 22.97
CA ALA A 167 3.85 -17.21 23.06
C ALA A 167 2.95 -16.39 22.10
N VAL A 168 3.55 -15.71 21.08
CA VAL A 168 2.81 -14.89 20.13
C VAL A 168 2.23 -15.77 19.04
N SER A 169 0.93 -15.75 18.87
CA SER A 169 0.23 -16.40 17.76
C SER A 169 -0.67 -15.39 17.08
N ASP A 170 -0.47 -15.17 15.78
CA ASP A 170 -1.42 -14.42 14.97
C ASP A 170 -2.14 -15.37 14.00
N GLU A 171 -3.45 -15.24 13.94
CA GLU A 171 -4.30 -15.98 13.02
C GLU A 171 -5.05 -15.02 12.12
N GLY A 172 -5.14 -15.37 10.85
CA GLY A 172 -5.86 -14.58 9.86
C GLY A 172 -6.74 -15.44 8.95
N TYR A 173 -7.95 -14.97 8.72
CA TYR A 173 -8.90 -15.55 7.79
C TYR A 173 -9.23 -14.54 6.70
N SER A 174 -9.33 -14.98 5.47
CA SER A 174 -9.78 -14.17 4.36
C SER A 174 -10.81 -14.91 3.54
N ALA A 175 -11.82 -14.18 3.07
CA ALA A 175 -12.82 -14.68 2.14
C ALA A 175 -13.06 -13.63 1.05
N GLY A 176 -13.42 -14.08 -0.14
CA GLY A 176 -13.75 -13.20 -1.25
C GLY A 176 -14.79 -13.83 -2.16
N LEU A 177 -15.65 -12.97 -2.70
CA LEU A 177 -16.63 -13.29 -3.74
C LEU A 177 -16.58 -12.17 -4.77
N ILE A 178 -16.55 -12.52 -6.04
CA ILE A 178 -16.54 -11.57 -7.15
C ILE A 178 -17.29 -12.18 -8.33
N ALA A 179 -18.02 -11.36 -9.07
CA ALA A 179 -18.64 -11.81 -10.30
C ALA A 179 -18.23 -10.92 -11.46
N ASN A 180 -18.28 -11.47 -12.66
CA ASN A 180 -18.21 -10.75 -13.92
C ASN A 180 -19.51 -10.98 -14.66
N TRP A 181 -20.33 -9.94 -14.79
CA TRP A 181 -21.60 -10.00 -15.48
C TRP A 181 -21.58 -9.09 -16.71
N THR A 182 -21.63 -9.69 -17.86
CA THR A 182 -21.60 -9.06 -19.20
C THR A 182 -22.83 -9.51 -19.99
N PRO A 183 -24.03 -8.97 -19.68
CA PRO A 183 -25.27 -9.41 -20.32
C PRO A 183 -25.30 -9.17 -21.83
N ASN A 184 -24.47 -8.28 -22.32
CA ASN A 184 -24.26 -7.98 -23.73
C ASN A 184 -22.91 -7.29 -23.92
N ASP A 185 -22.53 -7.01 -25.17
CA ASP A 185 -21.25 -6.41 -25.55
C ASP A 185 -21.06 -4.95 -25.06
N THR A 186 -22.11 -4.31 -24.58
CA THR A 186 -22.08 -2.90 -24.16
C THR A 186 -22.06 -2.71 -22.64
N VAL A 187 -22.40 -3.73 -21.85
CA VAL A 187 -22.53 -3.63 -20.40
C VAL A 187 -21.64 -4.64 -19.70
N SER A 188 -20.82 -4.14 -18.77
CA SER A 188 -20.04 -4.97 -17.83
C SER A 188 -20.28 -4.49 -16.41
N VAL A 189 -20.54 -5.42 -15.48
CA VAL A 189 -20.68 -5.13 -14.05
C VAL A 189 -19.88 -6.16 -13.25
N ILE A 190 -19.02 -5.68 -12.36
CA ILE A 190 -18.13 -6.50 -11.54
C ILE A 190 -18.42 -6.22 -10.06
N PRO A 191 -19.44 -6.84 -9.45
CA PRO A 191 -19.66 -6.78 -8.02
C PRO A 191 -18.64 -7.64 -7.26
N PHE A 192 -18.24 -7.19 -6.07
CA PHE A 192 -17.33 -7.96 -5.22
C PHE A 192 -17.60 -7.77 -3.73
N TYR A 193 -17.20 -8.76 -2.95
CA TYR A 193 -17.15 -8.74 -1.49
C TYR A 193 -15.85 -9.36 -1.00
N SER A 194 -15.19 -8.70 -0.07
CA SER A 194 -13.92 -9.09 0.54
C SER A 194 -14.02 -9.00 2.05
N TYR A 195 -13.69 -10.07 2.74
CA TYR A 195 -13.65 -10.15 4.19
C TYR A 195 -12.26 -10.58 4.67
N SER A 196 -11.74 -9.93 5.70
CA SER A 196 -10.54 -10.36 6.40
C SER A 196 -10.71 -10.20 7.91
N LYS A 197 -10.22 -11.18 8.67
CA LYS A 197 -10.10 -11.12 10.11
C LYS A 197 -8.67 -11.46 10.48
N THR A 198 -8.08 -10.68 11.37
CA THR A 198 -6.80 -11.00 12.00
C THR A 198 -6.98 -10.87 13.50
N SER A 199 -6.41 -11.81 14.24
CA SER A 199 -6.33 -11.77 15.69
C SER A 199 -4.94 -12.26 16.11
N ALA A 200 -4.28 -11.49 16.97
CA ALA A 200 -2.99 -11.83 17.55
C ALA A 200 -3.15 -11.89 19.06
N VAL A 201 -2.70 -12.99 19.64
CA VAL A 201 -2.58 -13.20 21.08
C VAL A 201 -1.09 -13.16 21.42
N GLY A 202 -0.72 -12.59 22.58
CA GLY A 202 0.66 -12.17 22.86
C GLY A 202 0.99 -10.81 22.25
N GLY A 203 0.00 -10.16 21.62
CA GLY A 203 0.06 -8.80 21.13
C GLY A 203 0.92 -8.59 19.88
N ASP A 204 1.02 -7.34 19.47
CA ASP A 204 2.09 -6.85 18.59
C ASP A 204 3.32 -6.56 19.47
N ARG A 205 4.51 -6.61 18.88
CA ARG A 205 5.75 -6.29 19.61
C ARG A 205 5.66 -4.88 20.19
N PRO A 206 6.23 -4.62 21.39
CA PRO A 206 6.31 -3.28 21.93
C PRO A 206 6.90 -2.28 20.94
N ARG A 207 6.30 -1.12 20.86
CA ARG A 207 6.82 0.00 20.06
C ARG A 207 7.93 0.66 20.84
N ILE A 208 9.12 0.75 20.26
CA ILE A 208 10.32 1.29 20.88
C ILE A 208 10.42 2.78 20.58
N PHE A 209 10.47 3.61 21.61
CA PHE A 209 10.72 5.04 21.51
C PHE A 209 12.06 5.38 22.12
N LEU A 210 12.97 5.91 21.33
CA LEU A 210 14.30 6.32 21.78
C LEU A 210 14.22 7.48 22.77
N GLY A 211 15.05 7.43 23.79
CA GLY A 211 15.43 8.57 24.63
C GLY A 211 16.38 9.53 23.88
N ASP A 212 17.35 10.09 24.60
CA ASP A 212 18.30 11.06 24.01
C ASP A 212 19.55 10.43 23.39
N ASN A 213 19.60 9.11 23.28
CA ASN A 213 20.73 8.33 22.78
C ASN A 213 20.43 7.69 21.42
N ASP A 214 21.50 7.23 20.74
CA ASP A 214 21.40 6.38 19.57
C ASP A 214 20.75 5.03 19.94
N PRO A 215 20.15 4.32 18.95
CA PRO A 215 19.53 3.03 19.21
C PRO A 215 20.52 2.02 19.82
N PRO A 216 20.17 1.32 20.93
CA PRO A 216 20.96 0.21 21.44
C PRO A 216 20.96 -0.96 20.46
N ASP A 217 21.93 -1.87 20.58
CA ASP A 217 21.95 -3.12 19.81
C ASP A 217 20.96 -4.11 20.41
N PHE A 218 19.83 -4.32 19.73
CA PHE A 218 18.84 -5.34 20.09
C PHE A 218 18.24 -5.98 18.82
N ARG A 219 17.64 -7.15 19.00
CA ARG A 219 17.00 -7.91 17.92
C ARG A 219 15.48 -7.81 18.02
N ALA A 220 14.83 -8.03 16.88
CA ALA A 220 13.38 -8.12 16.87
C ALA A 220 12.84 -9.26 17.76
N GLU A 221 13.59 -10.34 17.90
CA GLU A 221 13.29 -11.47 18.77
C GLU A 221 13.50 -11.21 20.25
N ASP A 222 14.27 -10.18 20.62
CA ASP A 222 14.49 -9.79 22.02
C ASP A 222 13.29 -9.01 22.61
N ILE A 223 12.35 -8.60 21.75
CA ILE A 223 11.19 -7.80 22.15
C ILE A 223 9.98 -8.71 22.33
N THR A 224 9.53 -8.85 23.57
CA THR A 224 8.38 -9.69 23.93
C THR A 224 7.23 -8.87 24.48
N SER A 225 6.03 -9.43 24.44
CA SER A 225 4.82 -8.87 25.03
C SER A 225 4.16 -9.92 25.93
N PRO A 226 3.42 -9.53 26.98
CA PRO A 226 2.60 -10.44 27.73
C PRO A 226 1.62 -11.22 26.84
N ASP A 227 1.40 -12.48 27.15
CA ASP A 227 0.57 -13.40 26.36
C ASP A 227 -0.94 -13.05 26.35
N TRP A 228 -1.41 -12.29 27.35
CA TRP A 228 -2.79 -11.79 27.39
C TRP A 228 -3.03 -10.57 26.49
N LEU A 229 -2.00 -9.93 25.93
CA LEU A 229 -2.16 -8.83 25.00
C LEU A 229 -2.88 -9.30 23.75
N PHE A 230 -3.97 -8.64 23.42
CA PHE A 230 -4.75 -8.92 22.23
C PHE A 230 -4.71 -7.75 21.25
N PHE A 231 -4.46 -8.06 19.99
CA PHE A 231 -4.61 -7.13 18.87
C PHE A 231 -5.37 -7.82 17.74
N GLY A 232 -6.28 -7.11 17.10
CA GLY A 232 -6.99 -7.69 15.97
C GLY A 232 -7.87 -6.69 15.23
N PHE A 233 -8.35 -7.14 14.07
CA PHE A 233 -9.28 -6.35 13.27
C PHE A 233 -10.17 -7.24 12.40
N ARG A 234 -11.32 -6.69 12.01
CA ARG A 234 -12.24 -7.25 11.02
C ARG A 234 -12.44 -6.23 9.93
N GLN A 235 -12.19 -6.64 8.69
CA GLN A 235 -12.22 -5.78 7.52
C GLN A 235 -13.24 -6.29 6.51
N HIS A 236 -14.00 -5.37 5.93
CA HIS A 236 -14.94 -5.64 4.86
C HIS A 236 -14.72 -4.62 3.75
N ASN A 237 -14.63 -5.10 2.52
CA ASN A 237 -14.68 -4.26 1.34
C ASN A 237 -15.68 -4.86 0.38
N TYR A 238 -16.62 -4.07 -0.09
CA TYR A 238 -17.60 -4.50 -1.08
C TYR A 238 -18.08 -3.34 -1.93
N GLY A 239 -18.58 -3.69 -3.09
CA GLY A 239 -19.03 -2.71 -4.06
C GLY A 239 -19.10 -3.31 -5.46
N PHE A 240 -19.07 -2.42 -6.44
CA PHE A 240 -19.05 -2.82 -7.83
C PHE A 240 -18.29 -1.81 -8.70
N VAL A 241 -17.82 -2.28 -9.83
CA VAL A 241 -17.38 -1.48 -10.98
C VAL A 241 -18.30 -1.81 -12.14
N SER A 242 -18.78 -0.80 -12.85
CA SER A 242 -19.61 -0.96 -14.05
C SER A 242 -19.06 -0.12 -15.18
N GLU A 243 -19.08 -0.69 -16.39
CA GLU A 243 -18.74 -0.02 -17.64
C GLU A 243 -19.90 -0.22 -18.62
N VAL A 244 -20.36 0.87 -19.23
CA VAL A 244 -21.44 0.87 -20.21
C VAL A 244 -21.00 1.66 -21.44
N ALA A 245 -20.86 0.96 -22.58
CA ALA A 245 -20.67 1.60 -23.86
C ALA A 245 -22.00 2.21 -24.33
N LEU A 246 -22.00 3.50 -24.61
CA LEU A 246 -23.14 4.27 -25.09
C LEU A 246 -22.95 4.62 -26.58
N PRO A 247 -24.02 5.04 -27.29
CA PRO A 247 -23.90 5.50 -28.68
C PRO A 247 -22.87 6.63 -28.86
N ASP A 248 -22.42 6.83 -30.09
CA ASP A 248 -21.53 7.90 -30.50
C ASP A 248 -20.17 7.98 -29.77
N GLY A 249 -19.64 6.84 -29.33
CA GLY A 249 -18.32 6.76 -28.69
C GLY A 249 -18.31 7.25 -27.23
N TRP A 250 -19.48 7.36 -26.61
CA TRP A 250 -19.59 7.61 -25.17
C TRP A 250 -19.39 6.32 -24.36
N MET A 251 -18.72 6.44 -23.23
CA MET A 251 -18.56 5.36 -22.24
C MET A 251 -18.89 5.90 -20.86
N LEU A 252 -19.80 5.25 -20.18
CA LEU A 252 -20.09 5.48 -18.76
C LEU A 252 -19.34 4.46 -17.92
N LYS A 253 -18.53 4.92 -16.98
CA LYS A 253 -17.87 4.09 -15.97
C LYS A 253 -18.32 4.54 -14.58
N ALA A 254 -18.82 3.62 -13.77
CA ALA A 254 -19.33 3.90 -12.44
C ALA A 254 -18.82 2.87 -11.41
N GLY A 255 -18.57 3.32 -10.20
CA GLY A 255 -18.23 2.44 -9.07
C GLY A 255 -18.74 3.01 -7.76
N LEU A 256 -19.22 2.13 -6.90
CA LEU A 256 -19.60 2.42 -5.54
C LEU A 256 -18.97 1.39 -4.61
N PHE A 257 -18.29 1.85 -3.57
CA PHE A 257 -17.48 1.04 -2.70
C PHE A 257 -17.79 1.32 -1.24
N ARG A 258 -17.83 0.29 -0.44
CA ARG A 258 -17.84 0.38 1.01
C ARG A 258 -16.60 -0.31 1.57
N SER A 259 -15.84 0.40 2.39
CA SER A 259 -14.64 -0.10 3.08
C SER A 259 -14.82 0.09 4.58
N VAL A 260 -14.62 -0.95 5.36
CA VAL A 260 -14.81 -0.96 6.81
C VAL A 260 -13.63 -1.68 7.47
N ASN A 261 -13.09 -1.08 8.50
CA ASN A 261 -12.12 -1.68 9.42
C ASN A 261 -12.61 -1.51 10.85
N ASN A 262 -12.99 -2.59 11.51
CA ASN A 262 -13.39 -2.63 12.90
C ASN A 262 -12.26 -3.23 13.72
N THR A 263 -11.82 -2.50 14.72
CA THR A 263 -10.83 -2.94 15.72
C THR A 263 -11.58 -3.16 17.02
N PRO A 264 -11.63 -4.40 17.55
CA PRO A 264 -12.19 -4.64 18.89
C PRO A 264 -11.30 -4.01 19.96
N ARG A 265 -11.65 -4.19 21.22
CA ARG A 265 -10.72 -3.86 22.32
C ARG A 265 -9.32 -4.40 21.99
N SER A 266 -8.31 -3.57 22.03
CA SER A 266 -6.95 -3.95 21.64
C SER A 266 -5.93 -3.30 22.56
N PHE A 267 -4.76 -3.92 22.63
CA PHE A 267 -3.64 -3.43 23.42
C PHE A 267 -2.47 -3.03 22.51
N THR A 268 -1.68 -2.08 23.01
CA THR A 268 -0.40 -1.71 22.41
C THR A 268 0.61 -1.54 23.52
N ALA A 269 1.71 -2.27 23.46
CA ALA A 269 2.83 -2.12 24.37
C ALA A 269 3.86 -1.12 23.82
N PHE A 270 4.54 -0.43 24.72
CA PHE A 270 5.54 0.59 24.45
C PHE A 270 6.74 0.38 25.36
N VAL A 271 7.94 0.69 24.86
CA VAL A 271 9.12 0.97 25.68
C VAL A 271 9.53 2.40 25.36
N LEU A 272 9.38 3.29 26.32
CA LEU A 272 9.50 4.73 26.15
C LEU A 272 10.85 5.23 26.67
N GLY A 273 11.47 6.17 25.96
CA GLY A 273 12.70 6.82 26.40
C GLY A 273 13.90 5.86 26.48
N VAL A 274 14.01 4.91 25.55
CA VAL A 274 15.07 3.89 25.55
C VAL A 274 16.44 4.53 25.45
N ASP A 275 17.32 4.21 26.40
CA ASP A 275 18.70 4.69 26.47
C ASP A 275 19.69 3.79 25.68
N ALA A 276 20.99 4.13 25.76
CA ALA A 276 22.05 3.38 25.08
C ALA A 276 22.27 1.95 25.62
N LEU A 277 21.82 1.65 26.82
CA LEU A 277 21.88 0.32 27.46
C LEU A 277 20.64 -0.52 27.14
N GLY A 278 19.64 0.06 26.45
CA GLY A 278 18.37 -0.58 26.16
C GLY A 278 17.37 -0.52 27.30
N GLU A 279 17.60 0.31 28.32
CA GLU A 279 16.65 0.53 29.41
C GLU A 279 15.62 1.60 29.01
N GLY A 280 14.34 1.33 29.24
CA GLY A 280 13.25 2.26 29.00
C GLY A 280 12.03 1.99 29.86
N ASP A 281 11.08 2.92 29.91
CA ASP A 281 9.83 2.79 30.66
C ASP A 281 8.83 1.92 29.90
N TYR A 282 8.42 0.80 30.50
CA TYR A 282 7.47 -0.13 29.89
C TYR A 282 6.04 0.32 30.19
N ALA A 283 5.29 0.56 29.14
CA ALA A 283 3.92 0.99 29.24
C ALA A 283 3.01 0.18 28.31
N ILE A 284 1.77 -0.05 28.75
CA ILE A 284 0.76 -0.74 27.94
C ILE A 284 -0.48 0.14 27.89
N SER A 285 -0.98 0.36 26.67
CA SER A 285 -2.26 1.04 26.45
C SER A 285 -3.32 0.05 26.03
N GLN A 286 -4.48 0.11 26.67
CA GLN A 286 -5.72 -0.50 26.18
C GLN A 286 -6.53 0.54 25.39
N SER A 287 -6.93 0.19 24.18
CA SER A 287 -7.85 0.99 23.38
C SER A 287 -9.25 0.37 23.37
N PRO A 288 -10.32 1.16 23.53
CA PRO A 288 -11.69 0.68 23.39
C PRO A 288 -11.97 0.25 21.95
N PRO A 289 -13.08 -0.45 21.67
CA PRO A 289 -13.49 -0.76 20.31
C PRO A 289 -13.54 0.50 19.45
N SER A 290 -12.93 0.44 18.27
CA SER A 290 -12.85 1.54 17.32
C SER A 290 -13.17 1.09 15.90
N TYR A 291 -13.46 2.03 15.01
CA TYR A 291 -13.73 1.73 13.62
C TYR A 291 -13.22 2.83 12.68
N THR A 292 -12.95 2.43 11.46
CA THR A 292 -12.89 3.32 10.29
C THR A 292 -13.81 2.74 9.23
N ARG A 293 -14.69 3.55 8.68
CA ARG A 293 -15.62 3.15 7.60
C ARG A 293 -15.68 4.24 6.54
N SER A 294 -15.74 3.86 5.29
CA SER A 294 -15.91 4.79 4.19
C SER A 294 -16.87 4.22 3.14
N THR A 295 -17.78 5.05 2.66
CA THR A 295 -18.52 4.84 1.42
C THR A 295 -17.95 5.84 0.41
N SER A 296 -17.49 5.34 -0.74
CA SER A 296 -16.90 6.17 -1.77
C SER A 296 -17.27 5.67 -3.15
N GLY A 297 -17.16 6.53 -4.15
CA GLY A 297 -17.42 6.13 -5.51
C GLY A 297 -17.15 7.25 -6.50
N GLU A 298 -17.25 6.89 -7.76
CA GLU A 298 -17.07 7.79 -8.90
C GLU A 298 -18.02 7.41 -10.03
N ILE A 299 -18.54 8.40 -10.69
CA ILE A 299 -19.22 8.31 -11.99
C ILE A 299 -18.40 9.12 -12.98
N ARG A 300 -18.00 8.50 -14.07
CA ARG A 300 -17.21 9.11 -15.15
C ARG A 300 -17.86 8.85 -16.48
N LEU A 301 -18.17 9.92 -17.20
CA LEU A 301 -18.63 9.87 -18.58
C LEU A 301 -17.46 10.29 -19.49
N THR A 302 -17.11 9.44 -20.43
CA THR A 302 -15.97 9.64 -21.34
C THR A 302 -16.46 9.63 -22.77
N ARG A 303 -15.94 10.55 -23.59
CA ARG A 303 -16.12 10.52 -25.05
C ARG A 303 -14.78 10.57 -25.73
N SER A 304 -14.52 9.61 -26.61
CA SER A 304 -13.34 9.58 -27.45
C SER A 304 -13.75 9.70 -28.91
N PHE A 305 -13.01 10.53 -29.68
CA PHE A 305 -13.17 10.66 -31.11
C PHE A 305 -11.81 10.89 -31.78
N VAL A 306 -11.71 10.57 -33.06
CA VAL A 306 -10.47 10.67 -33.83
C VAL A 306 -10.69 11.67 -34.98
N GLU A 307 -9.75 12.60 -35.14
CA GLU A 307 -9.69 13.57 -36.23
C GLU A 307 -8.32 13.45 -36.93
N GLY A 308 -8.29 12.75 -38.04
CA GLY A 308 -7.05 12.44 -38.76
C GLY A 308 -6.08 11.63 -37.86
N VAL A 309 -4.92 12.20 -37.55
CA VAL A 309 -3.88 11.60 -36.67
C VAL A 309 -4.02 12.00 -35.19
N ARG A 310 -5.12 12.65 -34.84
CA ARG A 310 -5.38 13.15 -33.48
C ARG A 310 -6.51 12.37 -32.85
N LYS A 311 -6.28 11.90 -31.61
CA LYS A 311 -7.32 11.33 -30.77
C LYS A 311 -7.64 12.32 -29.65
N HIS A 312 -8.91 12.60 -29.47
CA HIS A 312 -9.43 13.48 -28.43
C HIS A 312 -10.25 12.66 -27.45
N THR A 313 -10.07 12.90 -26.15
CA THR A 313 -10.87 12.28 -25.10
C THR A 313 -11.31 13.33 -24.09
N ILE A 314 -12.60 13.42 -23.88
CA ILE A 314 -13.23 14.32 -22.90
C ILE A 314 -13.78 13.48 -21.76
N TYR A 315 -13.54 13.91 -20.54
CA TYR A 315 -14.01 13.27 -19.32
C TYR A 315 -14.87 14.24 -18.53
N LEU A 316 -16.05 13.79 -18.12
CA LEU A 316 -16.87 14.42 -17.10
C LEU A 316 -16.93 13.47 -15.91
N ASN A 317 -16.59 13.94 -14.72
CA ASN A 317 -16.61 13.06 -13.55
C ASN A 317 -17.22 13.73 -12.33
N THR A 318 -17.78 12.89 -11.47
CA THR A 318 -18.13 13.23 -10.09
C THR A 318 -17.70 12.07 -9.20
N ARG A 319 -16.96 12.40 -8.14
CA ARG A 319 -16.55 11.46 -7.10
C ARG A 319 -16.96 11.96 -5.73
N ALA A 320 -17.31 11.03 -4.84
CA ALA A 320 -17.72 11.36 -3.48
C ALA A 320 -17.17 10.36 -2.47
N ARG A 321 -17.05 10.81 -1.22
CA ARG A 321 -16.83 9.96 -0.05
C ARG A 321 -17.59 10.48 1.18
N ASP A 322 -18.02 9.51 2.00
CA ASP A 322 -18.49 9.71 3.37
C ASP A 322 -17.70 8.76 4.27
N ARG A 323 -16.80 9.32 5.09
CA ARG A 323 -15.88 8.58 5.94
C ARG A 323 -16.17 8.87 7.41
N GLY A 324 -16.37 7.83 8.21
CA GLY A 324 -16.48 7.90 9.66
C GLY A 324 -15.32 7.17 10.34
N ARG A 325 -14.84 7.72 11.45
CA ARG A 325 -13.77 7.14 12.27
C ARG A 325 -14.07 7.37 13.75
N ALA A 326 -13.97 6.29 14.54
CA ALA A 326 -13.91 6.36 16.01
C ALA A 326 -12.47 6.13 16.46
N PHE A 327 -11.96 6.93 17.40
CA PHE A 327 -10.57 6.89 17.83
C PHE A 327 -10.40 7.50 19.24
N GLY A 328 -9.25 7.21 19.90
CA GLY A 328 -8.96 7.68 21.27
C GLY A 328 -9.73 6.89 22.32
N GLY A 329 -9.86 7.46 23.51
CA GLY A 329 -10.52 6.82 24.66
C GLY A 329 -9.68 5.73 25.35
N GLY A 330 -8.41 5.55 24.94
CA GLY A 330 -7.53 4.56 25.55
C GLY A 330 -7.04 4.97 26.94
N ASP A 331 -6.66 3.96 27.71
CA ASP A 331 -5.97 4.08 28.99
C ASP A 331 -4.53 3.59 28.84
N LEU A 332 -3.56 4.30 29.41
CA LEU A 332 -2.14 3.98 29.39
C LEU A 332 -1.66 3.76 30.81
N GLN A 333 -1.08 2.59 31.08
CA GLN A 333 -0.48 2.25 32.35
C GLN A 333 1.01 1.98 32.23
N HIS A 334 1.78 2.42 33.19
CA HIS A 334 3.23 2.27 33.30
C HIS A 334 3.58 1.15 34.24
N PHE A 335 4.54 0.30 33.85
CA PHE A 335 4.97 -0.89 34.59
C PHE A 335 6.42 -0.78 35.10
N GLY A 336 7.00 0.42 34.97
CA GLY A 336 8.37 0.69 35.40
C GLY A 336 9.40 0.40 34.30
N LYS A 337 10.67 0.44 34.72
CA LYS A 337 11.79 0.29 33.80
C LYS A 337 12.04 -1.18 33.43
N VAL A 338 12.35 -1.40 32.15
CA VAL A 338 12.74 -2.69 31.58
C VAL A 338 13.98 -2.51 30.71
N ILE A 339 14.74 -3.58 30.56
CA ILE A 339 15.82 -3.67 29.56
C ILE A 339 15.28 -4.49 28.38
N LEU A 340 15.54 -4.02 27.15
CA LEU A 340 15.18 -4.76 25.94
C LEU A 340 15.81 -6.16 25.98
N GLY A 341 14.97 -7.21 25.83
CA GLY A 341 15.36 -8.60 26.03
C GLY A 341 15.07 -9.20 27.40
N ALA A 342 14.67 -8.37 28.39
CA ALA A 342 14.36 -8.81 29.75
C ALA A 342 13.01 -8.22 30.22
N PHE A 343 11.92 -8.69 29.61
CA PHE A 343 10.57 -8.22 29.95
C PHE A 343 9.99 -9.02 31.12
N PRO A 344 9.32 -8.36 32.09
CA PRO A 344 8.69 -9.06 33.22
C PRO A 344 7.43 -9.82 32.75
N GLU A 345 7.12 -10.90 33.43
CA GLU A 345 5.80 -11.51 33.39
C GLU A 345 4.79 -10.59 34.06
N LEU A 346 3.74 -10.22 33.35
CA LEU A 346 2.69 -9.33 33.85
C LEU A 346 1.33 -10.02 33.76
N THR A 347 0.55 -9.90 34.84
CA THR A 347 -0.88 -10.23 34.82
C THR A 347 -1.67 -9.07 34.21
N GLU A 348 -2.79 -9.35 33.52
CA GLU A 348 -3.63 -8.30 32.95
C GLU A 348 -4.19 -7.38 34.05
N PRO A 349 -3.84 -6.08 34.07
CA PRO A 349 -4.41 -5.14 35.01
C PRO A 349 -5.77 -4.64 34.55
N GLN A 350 -6.47 -3.91 35.42
CA GLN A 350 -7.70 -3.24 35.02
C GLN A 350 -7.39 -1.89 34.38
N PHE A 351 -7.82 -1.73 33.13
CA PHE A 351 -7.74 -0.48 32.37
C PHE A 351 -9.06 0.30 32.44
N GLN A 352 -8.97 1.63 32.51
CA GLN A 352 -10.13 2.53 32.56
C GLN A 352 -10.28 3.28 31.22
N THR A 353 -10.75 2.59 30.21
CA THR A 353 -11.01 3.23 28.91
C THR A 353 -12.28 4.10 28.94
N THR A 354 -12.29 5.14 28.13
CA THR A 354 -13.43 6.03 27.95
C THR A 354 -14.06 5.84 26.56
N ALA A 355 -15.21 6.45 26.32
CA ALA A 355 -15.82 6.43 25.00
C ALA A 355 -14.89 7.10 23.96
N PRO A 356 -14.76 6.54 22.74
CA PRO A 356 -13.95 7.13 21.70
C PRO A 356 -14.56 8.43 21.15
N SER A 357 -13.70 9.31 20.66
CA SER A 357 -14.07 10.47 19.84
C SER A 357 -14.45 10.03 18.42
N GLU A 358 -15.30 10.80 17.74
CA GLU A 358 -15.71 10.50 16.38
C GLU A 358 -15.30 11.62 15.41
N SER A 359 -14.93 11.23 14.20
CA SER A 359 -14.69 12.16 13.08
C SER A 359 -15.45 11.69 11.85
N THR A 360 -16.17 12.61 11.20
CA THR A 360 -16.86 12.35 9.94
C THR A 360 -16.34 13.30 8.87
N THR A 361 -15.95 12.77 7.71
CA THR A 361 -15.51 13.54 6.55
C THR A 361 -16.45 13.27 5.38
N ARG A 362 -17.04 14.34 4.82
CA ARG A 362 -17.82 14.31 3.58
C ARG A 362 -17.12 15.14 2.52
N GLN A 363 -16.94 14.53 1.35
CA GLN A 363 -16.30 15.20 0.22
C GLN A 363 -17.03 14.83 -1.06
N VAL A 364 -17.32 15.85 -1.87
CA VAL A 364 -17.81 15.69 -3.25
C VAL A 364 -16.89 16.51 -4.14
N THR A 365 -16.45 15.93 -5.25
CA THR A 365 -15.58 16.58 -6.23
C THR A 365 -16.14 16.32 -7.61
N GLY A 366 -16.48 17.37 -8.34
CA GLY A 366 -16.90 17.31 -9.74
C GLY A 366 -15.87 17.98 -10.63
N GLY A 367 -15.72 17.51 -11.86
CA GLY A 367 -14.75 18.08 -12.78
C GLY A 367 -14.87 17.62 -14.22
N ILE A 368 -14.08 18.32 -15.04
CA ILE A 368 -13.89 18.04 -16.45
C ILE A 368 -12.40 17.83 -16.72
N ALA A 369 -12.08 16.89 -17.62
CA ALA A 369 -10.74 16.72 -18.13
C ALA A 369 -10.77 16.53 -19.64
N TYR A 370 -9.67 16.90 -20.28
CA TYR A 370 -9.41 16.69 -21.69
C TYR A 370 -8.05 16.04 -21.86
N GLU A 371 -7.98 15.07 -22.75
CA GLU A 371 -6.75 14.44 -23.20
C GLU A 371 -6.68 14.47 -24.72
N GLY A 372 -5.57 14.94 -25.26
CA GLY A 372 -5.26 14.94 -26.67
C GLY A 372 -4.03 14.08 -26.93
N VAL A 373 -4.11 13.16 -27.88
CA VAL A 373 -2.98 12.37 -28.38
C VAL A 373 -2.80 12.70 -29.86
N TRP A 374 -1.64 13.20 -30.22
CA TRP A 374 -1.24 13.46 -31.60
C TRP A 374 -0.19 12.44 -32.01
N GLN A 375 -0.57 11.52 -32.90
CA GLN A 375 0.30 10.42 -33.30
C GLN A 375 1.65 10.93 -33.86
N GLY A 376 2.75 10.38 -33.33
CA GLY A 376 4.11 10.77 -33.67
C GLY A 376 4.59 12.12 -33.12
N VAL A 377 3.74 12.89 -32.43
CA VAL A 377 4.11 14.18 -31.82
C VAL A 377 4.10 14.13 -30.30
N GLY A 378 2.99 13.66 -29.70
CA GLY A 378 2.89 13.62 -28.24
C GLY A 378 1.49 13.50 -27.71
N GLN A 379 1.37 13.71 -26.39
CA GLN A 379 0.13 13.65 -25.64
C GLN A 379 0.08 14.82 -24.66
N TRP A 380 -1.09 15.37 -24.40
CA TRP A 380 -1.32 16.35 -23.35
C TRP A 380 -2.65 16.12 -22.66
N SER A 381 -2.73 16.49 -21.41
CA SER A 381 -3.95 16.43 -20.62
C SER A 381 -4.11 17.66 -19.74
N MET A 382 -5.36 18.07 -19.54
CA MET A 382 -5.72 19.15 -18.64
C MET A 382 -6.99 18.75 -17.88
N ALA A 383 -7.06 19.09 -16.61
CA ALA A 383 -8.28 18.91 -15.84
C ALA A 383 -8.52 20.04 -14.85
N LEU A 384 -9.79 20.32 -14.65
CA LEU A 384 -10.28 21.28 -13.65
C LEU A 384 -11.39 20.63 -12.83
N GLN A 385 -11.27 20.72 -11.50
CA GLN A 385 -12.21 20.14 -10.56
C GLN A 385 -12.58 21.16 -9.47
N ARG A 386 -13.82 21.09 -8.99
CA ARG A 386 -14.27 21.79 -7.80
C ARG A 386 -14.59 20.77 -6.72
N THR A 387 -14.04 20.97 -5.54
CA THR A 387 -14.32 20.11 -4.39
C THR A 387 -15.16 20.85 -3.36
N SER A 388 -16.07 20.13 -2.70
CA SER A 388 -16.72 20.53 -1.44
C SER A 388 -16.27 19.53 -0.37
N TYR A 389 -15.56 20.01 0.63
CA TYR A 389 -15.03 19.22 1.74
C TYR A 389 -15.60 19.74 3.06
N LYS A 390 -16.14 18.83 3.86
CA LYS A 390 -16.61 19.08 5.23
C LYS A 390 -16.08 18.00 6.16
N ARG A 391 -15.46 18.39 7.26
CA ARG A 391 -15.08 17.49 8.36
C ARG A 391 -15.73 17.94 9.64
N THR A 392 -16.35 17.02 10.37
CA THR A 392 -16.92 17.25 11.70
C THR A 392 -16.20 16.33 12.68
N GLN A 393 -15.77 16.87 13.80
CA GLN A 393 -15.14 16.11 14.87
C GLN A 393 -15.89 16.31 16.16
N ALA A 394 -16.35 15.23 16.75
CA ALA A 394 -17.05 15.19 18.03
C ALA A 394 -16.14 14.53 19.07
N ARG A 395 -15.83 15.29 20.14
CA ARG A 395 -15.14 14.77 21.32
C ARG A 395 -16.15 14.57 22.43
N VAL A 396 -15.93 13.53 23.23
CA VAL A 396 -16.77 13.30 24.40
C VAL A 396 -16.68 14.50 25.35
N GLY A 397 -17.83 15.07 25.71
CA GLY A 397 -17.92 16.23 26.61
C GLY A 397 -17.64 17.60 25.95
N TRP A 398 -17.46 17.68 24.62
CA TRP A 398 -17.19 18.93 23.90
C TRP A 398 -18.17 19.13 22.74
N ALA A 399 -18.42 20.40 22.38
CA ALA A 399 -19.20 20.71 21.20
C ALA A 399 -18.44 20.25 19.93
N PRO A 400 -19.14 19.72 18.92
CA PRO A 400 -18.50 19.31 17.67
C PRO A 400 -17.83 20.49 16.95
N ILE A 401 -16.63 20.26 16.42
CA ILE A 401 -15.88 21.22 15.61
C ILE A 401 -16.06 20.89 14.14
N GLU A 402 -16.36 21.90 13.32
CA GLU A 402 -16.51 21.75 11.87
C GLU A 402 -15.43 22.52 11.10
N GLY A 403 -14.79 21.82 10.15
CA GLY A 403 -13.92 22.42 9.13
C GLY A 403 -14.53 22.27 7.74
N ARG A 404 -14.51 23.34 6.93
CA ARG A 404 -15.02 23.33 5.54
C ARG A 404 -14.00 23.96 4.61
N LYS A 405 -13.81 23.35 3.42
CA LYS A 405 -13.03 23.92 2.32
C LYS A 405 -13.68 23.61 0.97
N SER A 406 -13.55 24.51 0.02
CA SER A 406 -14.11 24.33 -1.33
C SER A 406 -13.16 24.86 -2.40
N PRO A 407 -11.92 24.28 -2.50
CA PRO A 407 -10.92 24.73 -3.46
C PRO A 407 -11.21 24.27 -4.88
N TRP A 408 -10.59 24.98 -5.83
CA TRP A 408 -10.35 24.48 -7.17
C TRP A 408 -9.09 23.60 -7.19
N LEU A 409 -9.19 22.44 -7.83
CA LEU A 409 -8.09 21.51 -8.08
C LEU A 409 -7.87 21.44 -9.59
N TYR A 410 -6.63 21.34 -10.02
CA TYR A 410 -6.31 21.29 -11.43
C TYR A 410 -5.02 20.50 -11.67
N ASN A 411 -4.92 19.95 -12.86
CA ASN A 411 -3.70 19.37 -13.37
C ASN A 411 -3.52 19.70 -14.85
N ALA A 412 -2.26 19.78 -15.26
CA ALA A 412 -1.87 19.84 -16.64
C ALA A 412 -0.63 18.96 -16.82
N ALA A 413 -0.60 18.18 -17.90
CA ALA A 413 0.53 17.33 -18.24
C ALA A 413 0.71 17.29 -19.75
N ALA A 414 1.97 17.20 -20.17
CA ALA A 414 2.33 17.03 -21.56
C ALA A 414 3.50 16.04 -21.69
N ALA A 415 3.47 15.22 -22.72
CA ALA A 415 4.59 14.42 -23.18
C ALA A 415 4.78 14.64 -24.68
N VAL A 416 6.02 14.88 -25.11
CA VAL A 416 6.38 15.14 -26.50
C VAL A 416 7.41 14.11 -26.93
N PHE A 417 7.19 13.50 -28.08
CA PHE A 417 8.16 12.58 -28.68
C PHE A 417 9.29 13.38 -29.33
N LEU A 418 10.50 13.28 -28.77
CA LEU A 418 11.73 13.86 -29.32
C LEU A 418 12.28 13.00 -30.45
N THR A 419 12.13 11.69 -30.31
CA THR A 419 12.37 10.67 -31.34
C THR A 419 11.27 9.62 -31.26
N ARG A 420 11.33 8.56 -32.09
CA ARG A 420 10.39 7.43 -32.00
C ARG A 420 10.45 6.72 -30.63
N ASP A 421 11.61 6.71 -29.99
CA ASP A 421 11.89 5.94 -28.80
C ASP A 421 12.11 6.82 -27.55
N LEU A 422 12.19 8.16 -27.72
CA LEU A 422 12.44 9.10 -26.64
C LEU A 422 11.32 10.12 -26.51
N ALA A 423 10.70 10.18 -25.36
CA ALA A 423 9.71 11.19 -25.00
C ALA A 423 10.19 12.03 -23.79
N ALA A 424 9.97 13.34 -23.87
CA ALA A 424 10.08 14.24 -22.73
C ALA A 424 8.69 14.55 -22.17
N TYR A 425 8.57 14.66 -20.84
CA TYR A 425 7.31 15.00 -20.20
C TYR A 425 7.47 16.05 -19.12
N ALA A 426 6.37 16.76 -18.83
CA ALA A 426 6.23 17.63 -17.68
C ALA A 426 4.79 17.60 -17.19
N SER A 427 4.58 17.79 -15.88
CA SER A 427 3.26 17.90 -15.30
C SER A 427 3.22 18.85 -14.11
N TYR A 428 2.04 19.40 -13.86
CA TYR A 428 1.72 20.24 -12.73
C TYR A 428 0.38 19.82 -12.15
N THR A 429 0.35 19.50 -10.86
CA THR A 429 -0.86 18.97 -10.20
C THR A 429 -1.10 19.65 -8.87
N ARG A 430 -2.33 20.11 -8.65
CA ARG A 430 -2.82 20.63 -7.37
C ARG A 430 -3.92 19.76 -6.84
N GLY A 431 -3.74 19.21 -5.62
CA GLY A 431 -4.70 18.35 -4.94
C GLY A 431 -5.10 18.85 -3.57
N ILE A 432 -6.03 18.14 -2.95
CA ILE A 432 -6.45 18.32 -1.57
C ILE A 432 -6.15 17.05 -0.78
N GLU A 433 -5.60 17.21 0.42
CA GLU A 433 -5.29 16.10 1.33
C GLU A 433 -5.99 16.26 2.67
N GLU A 434 -6.42 15.15 3.24
CA GLU A 434 -6.91 15.09 4.61
C GLU A 434 -5.71 14.93 5.57
N LEU A 435 -5.53 15.89 6.45
CA LEU A 435 -4.58 15.81 7.54
C LEU A 435 -5.19 15.13 8.77
N GLY A 436 -4.33 14.71 9.70
CA GLY A 436 -4.73 14.12 10.97
C GLY A 436 -5.51 15.09 11.87
N SER A 437 -5.52 14.81 13.15
CA SER A 437 -5.97 15.71 14.22
C SER A 437 -4.76 16.10 15.07
N ALA A 438 -4.88 17.17 15.80
CA ALA A 438 -3.90 17.59 16.79
C ALA A 438 -3.61 16.42 17.77
N PRO A 439 -2.34 16.09 18.02
CA PRO A 439 -1.96 14.97 18.88
C PRO A 439 -2.32 15.20 20.34
N GLY A 440 -2.34 14.12 21.13
CA GLY A 440 -2.82 14.14 22.51
C GLY A 440 -2.03 15.02 23.47
N ASN A 441 -0.78 15.36 23.13
CA ASN A 441 0.09 16.27 23.90
C ASN A 441 -0.03 17.74 23.50
N ALA A 442 -0.91 18.10 22.54
CA ALA A 442 -1.21 19.48 22.20
C ALA A 442 -2.31 20.06 23.10
N VAL A 443 -2.26 21.37 23.34
CA VAL A 443 -3.34 22.11 24.05
C VAL A 443 -4.66 21.96 23.30
N ASN A 444 -4.63 22.06 21.97
CA ASN A 444 -5.77 21.83 21.08
C ASN A 444 -5.84 20.36 20.61
N ARG A 445 -5.45 19.42 21.50
CA ARG A 445 -5.50 17.97 21.20
C ARG A 445 -6.83 17.57 20.59
N ASP A 446 -6.76 16.62 19.65
CA ASP A 446 -7.91 16.11 18.90
C ASP A 446 -8.61 17.15 18.02
N GLU A 447 -8.14 18.40 17.92
CA GLU A 447 -8.67 19.36 16.97
C GLU A 447 -8.43 18.89 15.54
N ALA A 448 -9.51 18.96 14.71
CA ALA A 448 -9.41 18.57 13.31
C ALA A 448 -8.62 19.61 12.53
N VAL A 449 -7.48 19.18 11.96
CA VAL A 449 -6.79 20.03 10.99
C VAL A 449 -7.64 20.11 9.72
N PRO A 450 -7.84 21.30 9.14
CA PRO A 450 -8.51 21.45 7.86
C PRO A 450 -7.79 20.67 6.77
N ALA A 451 -8.51 20.17 5.76
CA ALA A 451 -7.86 19.58 4.59
C ALA A 451 -6.99 20.62 3.89
N GLU A 452 -5.79 20.23 3.49
CA GLU A 452 -4.78 21.14 2.94
C GLU A 452 -4.52 20.91 1.46
N LEU A 453 -3.99 21.94 0.82
CA LEU A 453 -3.67 21.90 -0.59
C LEU A 453 -2.22 21.43 -0.76
N THR A 454 -2.04 20.48 -1.65
CA THR A 454 -0.74 19.92 -2.04
C THR A 454 -0.47 20.30 -3.49
N LEU A 455 0.77 20.64 -3.75
CA LEU A 455 1.27 20.98 -5.07
C LEU A 455 2.35 20.00 -5.49
N GLN A 456 2.32 19.56 -6.77
CA GLN A 456 3.36 18.71 -7.36
C GLN A 456 3.74 19.20 -8.75
N VAL A 457 5.04 19.19 -9.02
CA VAL A 457 5.64 19.42 -10.33
C VAL A 457 6.50 18.24 -10.68
N ASP A 458 6.40 17.74 -11.90
CA ASP A 458 7.21 16.65 -12.45
C ASP A 458 7.77 17.07 -13.81
N ALA A 459 8.97 16.59 -14.13
CA ALA A 459 9.54 16.62 -15.47
C ALA A 459 10.48 15.44 -15.66
N GLY A 460 10.63 14.96 -16.90
CA GLY A 460 11.56 13.86 -17.13
C GLY A 460 11.53 13.34 -18.57
N LEU A 461 12.19 12.20 -18.73
CA LEU A 461 12.36 11.51 -19.98
C LEU A 461 11.91 10.06 -19.86
N ARG A 462 11.31 9.55 -20.93
CA ARG A 462 11.07 8.12 -21.11
C ARG A 462 11.78 7.69 -22.40
N TYR A 463 12.62 6.68 -22.29
CA TYR A 463 13.39 6.13 -23.41
C TYR A 463 13.13 4.63 -23.55
N GLN A 464 12.65 4.22 -24.72
CA GLN A 464 12.46 2.81 -25.07
C GLN A 464 13.80 2.30 -25.64
N ILE A 465 14.57 1.58 -24.82
CA ILE A 465 15.90 1.07 -25.18
C ILE A 465 15.77 -0.05 -26.22
N THR A 466 14.84 -0.98 -25.97
CA THR A 466 14.40 -2.02 -26.89
C THR A 466 12.87 -2.11 -26.83
N PRO A 467 12.17 -2.83 -27.72
CA PRO A 467 10.72 -3.02 -27.60
C PRO A 467 10.25 -3.51 -26.22
N ASP A 468 11.10 -4.26 -25.52
CA ASP A 468 10.79 -4.91 -24.25
C ASP A 468 11.53 -4.32 -23.03
N LEU A 469 12.31 -3.24 -23.21
CA LEU A 469 13.08 -2.61 -22.13
C LEU A 469 12.95 -1.10 -22.17
N SER A 470 12.40 -0.50 -21.11
CA SER A 470 12.19 0.94 -20.99
C SER A 470 12.93 1.56 -19.82
N LEU A 471 13.41 2.79 -20.02
CA LEU A 471 14.04 3.64 -19.00
C LEU A 471 13.17 4.88 -18.79
N VAL A 472 12.86 5.20 -17.53
CA VAL A 472 12.26 6.48 -17.13
C VAL A 472 13.23 7.18 -16.19
N ALA A 473 13.48 8.46 -16.45
CA ALA A 473 14.24 9.36 -15.56
C ALA A 473 13.37 10.58 -15.27
N GLY A 474 13.08 10.84 -14.01
CA GLY A 474 12.17 11.89 -13.57
C GLY A 474 12.76 12.79 -12.49
N LEU A 475 12.38 14.05 -12.52
CA LEU A 475 12.56 15.04 -11.47
C LEU A 475 11.19 15.37 -10.90
N PHE A 476 11.10 15.53 -9.59
CA PHE A 476 9.83 15.91 -8.97
C PHE A 476 10.03 16.86 -7.80
N GLN A 477 9.01 17.65 -7.52
CA GLN A 477 8.85 18.43 -6.30
C GLN A 477 7.41 18.31 -5.82
N ILE A 478 7.24 18.07 -4.52
CA ILE A 478 5.94 18.04 -3.84
C ILE A 478 6.02 18.96 -2.63
N ASP A 479 5.11 19.92 -2.55
CA ASP A 479 5.01 20.88 -1.44
C ASP A 479 3.68 20.65 -0.69
N LYS A 480 3.80 20.54 0.66
CA LYS A 480 2.66 20.37 1.58
C LYS A 480 2.80 21.29 2.79
N PRO A 481 1.71 21.75 3.38
CA PRO A 481 1.77 22.43 4.67
C PRO A 481 2.36 21.52 5.76
N TYR A 482 3.22 22.08 6.60
CA TYR A 482 3.81 21.41 7.76
C TYR A 482 3.09 21.82 9.03
N TYR A 483 2.53 20.84 9.73
CA TYR A 483 1.87 21.02 11.02
C TYR A 483 2.70 20.38 12.12
N ALA A 484 2.96 21.12 13.18
CA ALA A 484 3.62 20.63 14.38
C ALA A 484 3.12 21.38 15.63
N ILE A 485 3.51 20.91 16.80
CA ILE A 485 3.24 21.58 18.06
C ILE A 485 4.26 22.70 18.21
N ASP A 486 3.78 23.93 18.42
CA ASP A 486 4.62 25.11 18.66
C ASP A 486 5.06 25.25 20.12
N GLN A 487 5.70 26.37 20.45
CA GLN A 487 6.18 26.68 21.79
C GLN A 487 5.05 26.87 22.81
N ASP A 488 3.85 27.26 22.35
CA ASP A 488 2.64 27.40 23.17
C ASP A 488 1.87 26.08 23.30
N LEU A 489 2.47 24.97 22.89
CA LEU A 489 1.87 23.63 22.81
C LEU A 489 0.63 23.56 21.91
N LEU A 490 0.45 24.48 20.98
CA LEU A 490 -0.62 24.45 19.98
C LEU A 490 -0.16 23.70 18.73
N PHE A 491 -0.98 22.78 18.25
CA PHE A 491 -0.76 22.11 16.98
C PHE A 491 -1.31 22.96 15.84
N ARG A 492 -0.44 23.54 15.05
CA ARG A 492 -0.78 24.44 13.94
C ARG A 492 0.20 24.35 12.78
N GLN A 493 -0.09 24.99 11.68
CA GLN A 493 0.83 25.10 10.55
C GLN A 493 2.01 25.99 10.93
N LEU A 494 3.23 25.41 10.89
CA LEU A 494 4.48 26.10 11.20
C LEU A 494 5.33 26.36 9.95
N GLY A 495 4.98 25.76 8.81
CA GLY A 495 5.78 25.92 7.60
C GLY A 495 5.30 25.04 6.44
N THR A 496 6.27 24.57 5.67
CA THR A 496 6.06 23.72 4.48
C THR A 496 7.00 22.53 4.50
N VAL A 497 6.48 21.34 4.24
CA VAL A 497 7.27 20.15 3.90
C VAL A 497 7.47 20.12 2.40
N ARG A 498 8.71 20.09 1.96
CA ARG A 498 9.11 19.99 0.55
C ARG A 498 9.88 18.71 0.31
N HIS A 499 9.39 17.89 -0.59
CA HIS A 499 10.09 16.72 -1.10
C HIS A 499 10.51 16.98 -2.55
N GLN A 500 11.82 17.10 -2.78
CA GLN A 500 12.41 17.21 -4.11
C GLN A 500 13.23 15.95 -4.38
N GLY A 501 13.22 15.46 -5.62
CA GLY A 501 13.98 14.26 -5.91
C GLY A 501 14.17 13.97 -7.38
N VAL A 502 15.06 13.00 -7.59
CA VAL A 502 15.31 12.34 -8.86
C VAL A 502 14.87 10.89 -8.72
N GLU A 503 14.14 10.38 -9.68
CA GLU A 503 13.76 8.98 -9.76
C GLU A 503 14.19 8.37 -11.08
N LEU A 504 14.65 7.11 -11.02
CA LEU A 504 15.04 6.31 -12.17
C LEU A 504 14.29 4.99 -12.12
N SER A 505 13.83 4.53 -13.26
CA SER A 505 13.16 3.25 -13.45
C SER A 505 13.65 2.60 -14.72
N LEU A 506 14.21 1.40 -14.63
CA LEU A 506 14.59 0.56 -15.75
C LEU A 506 13.84 -0.76 -15.59
N ALA A 507 12.94 -1.09 -16.52
CA ALA A 507 12.10 -2.28 -16.43
C ALA A 507 11.93 -2.95 -17.79
N GLY A 508 11.93 -4.28 -17.77
CA GLY A 508 11.68 -5.11 -18.94
C GLY A 508 12.65 -6.26 -19.14
N SER A 509 12.59 -6.88 -20.31
CA SER A 509 13.45 -7.99 -20.70
C SER A 509 14.74 -7.47 -21.33
N VAL A 510 15.88 -7.79 -20.71
CA VAL A 510 17.21 -7.49 -21.23
C VAL A 510 17.59 -8.52 -22.32
N THR A 511 17.18 -9.77 -22.11
CA THR A 511 17.25 -10.89 -23.07
C THR A 511 16.02 -11.76 -22.86
N ASP A 512 15.79 -12.75 -23.73
CA ASP A 512 14.69 -13.73 -23.58
C ASP A 512 14.74 -14.47 -22.22
N SER A 513 15.92 -14.59 -21.65
CA SER A 513 16.15 -15.30 -20.39
C SER A 513 16.28 -14.37 -19.18
N LEU A 514 16.47 -13.06 -19.34
CA LEU A 514 16.80 -12.12 -18.27
C LEU A 514 15.82 -10.96 -18.23
N THR A 515 15.01 -10.88 -17.18
CA THR A 515 14.11 -9.77 -16.89
C THR A 515 14.69 -8.96 -15.73
N LEU A 516 14.66 -7.64 -15.84
CA LEU A 516 15.19 -6.67 -14.87
C LEU A 516 14.12 -5.64 -14.51
N VAL A 517 13.95 -5.37 -13.21
CA VAL A 517 13.15 -4.25 -12.70
C VAL A 517 14.02 -3.53 -11.65
N ALA A 518 14.65 -2.44 -12.08
CA ALA A 518 15.60 -1.68 -11.26
C ALA A 518 15.11 -0.24 -11.09
N GLY A 519 15.01 0.22 -9.87
CA GLY A 519 14.59 1.57 -9.53
C GLY A 519 15.56 2.24 -8.55
N ALA A 520 15.69 3.56 -8.67
CA ALA A 520 16.41 4.39 -7.71
C ALA A 520 15.64 5.68 -7.46
N VAL A 521 15.60 6.14 -6.22
CA VAL A 521 15.10 7.45 -5.84
C VAL A 521 16.11 8.14 -4.93
N PHE A 522 16.44 9.38 -5.27
CA PHE A 522 17.25 10.30 -4.47
C PHE A 522 16.34 11.44 -4.04
N LEU A 523 16.04 11.49 -2.75
CA LEU A 523 15.03 12.37 -2.16
C LEU A 523 15.67 13.35 -1.17
N GLN A 524 15.30 14.62 -1.26
CA GLN A 524 15.61 15.66 -0.28
C GLN A 524 14.30 16.05 0.44
N PRO A 525 13.97 15.42 1.57
CA PRO A 525 12.75 15.71 2.32
C PRO A 525 13.02 16.84 3.33
N ARG A 526 12.74 18.08 2.95
CA ARG A 526 13.00 19.27 3.77
C ARG A 526 11.72 19.78 4.45
N ILE A 527 11.88 20.23 5.69
CA ILE A 527 10.88 21.01 6.42
C ILE A 527 11.44 22.43 6.54
N ALA A 528 10.75 23.39 5.96
CA ALA A 528 11.03 24.80 6.15
C ALA A 528 10.06 25.35 7.20
N GLU A 529 10.54 25.52 8.43
CA GLU A 529 9.78 26.06 9.55
C GLU A 529 10.05 27.56 9.67
N THR A 530 8.99 28.34 9.94
CA THR A 530 9.10 29.77 10.21
C THR A 530 8.91 30.00 11.71
N SER A 531 9.98 30.28 12.42
CA SER A 531 9.88 30.66 13.84
C SER A 531 9.28 32.06 14.02
N ASN A 532 8.66 32.31 15.18
CA ASN A 532 8.09 33.64 15.52
C ASN A 532 9.10 34.80 15.49
N GLY A 533 10.39 34.55 15.36
CA GLY A 533 11.48 35.54 15.22
C GLY A 533 11.97 35.76 13.81
N GLY A 534 11.33 35.18 12.78
CA GLY A 534 11.75 35.31 11.37
C GLY A 534 12.94 34.45 10.96
N ALA A 535 13.57 33.71 11.87
CA ALA A 535 14.61 32.75 11.54
C ALA A 535 13.99 31.52 10.86
N ARG A 536 14.52 31.16 9.70
CA ARG A 536 14.08 29.98 8.94
C ARG A 536 14.99 28.80 9.29
N THR A 537 14.43 27.76 9.89
CA THR A 537 15.18 26.53 10.19
C THR A 537 14.80 25.47 9.13
N GLU A 538 15.80 24.90 8.48
CA GLU A 538 15.61 23.80 7.55
C GLU A 538 15.99 22.48 8.25
N LEU A 539 15.02 21.60 8.39
CA LEU A 539 15.17 20.26 8.96
C LEU A 539 14.84 19.20 7.90
N THR A 540 15.37 18.00 8.09
CA THR A 540 15.02 16.84 7.27
C THR A 540 13.80 16.14 7.88
N ALA A 541 12.78 15.84 7.08
CA ALA A 541 11.62 15.12 7.56
C ALA A 541 11.98 13.71 8.03
N VAL A 542 11.39 13.28 9.15
CA VAL A 542 11.56 11.93 9.70
C VAL A 542 10.68 10.95 8.90
N GLY A 543 11.25 9.79 8.56
CA GLY A 543 10.54 8.70 7.85
C GLY A 543 10.94 8.51 6.40
N PRO A 544 10.90 9.53 5.51
CA PRO A 544 11.33 9.38 4.13
C PRO A 544 12.79 8.90 4.00
N ILE A 545 13.03 8.05 3.00
CA ILE A 545 14.36 7.49 2.72
C ILE A 545 15.08 8.39 1.72
N PRO A 546 16.20 9.07 2.09
CA PRO A 546 16.89 9.99 1.18
C PRO A 546 17.46 9.31 -0.07
N ARG A 547 17.91 8.06 0.03
CA ARG A 547 18.34 7.25 -1.12
C ARG A 547 17.83 5.83 -0.97
N LEU A 548 16.97 5.44 -1.89
CA LEU A 548 16.45 4.06 -2.01
C LEU A 548 16.82 3.53 -3.39
N ILE A 549 17.44 2.36 -3.44
CA ILE A 549 17.72 1.63 -4.67
C ILE A 549 17.15 0.23 -4.50
N ARG A 550 16.37 -0.24 -5.47
CA ARG A 550 15.84 -1.60 -5.55
C ARG A 550 16.12 -2.19 -6.91
N VAL A 551 16.69 -3.39 -6.92
CA VAL A 551 16.97 -4.14 -8.13
C VAL A 551 16.36 -5.52 -7.99
N ASN A 552 15.43 -5.87 -8.87
CA ASN A 552 14.83 -7.19 -8.97
C ASN A 552 15.28 -7.82 -10.29
N ILE A 553 15.80 -9.00 -10.23
CA ILE A 553 16.31 -9.76 -11.37
C ILE A 553 15.61 -11.11 -11.39
N GLN A 554 15.15 -11.51 -12.58
CA GLN A 554 14.69 -12.87 -12.83
C GLN A 554 15.46 -13.46 -14.01
N TYR A 555 16.13 -14.59 -13.78
CA TYR A 555 16.84 -15.34 -14.80
C TYR A 555 16.18 -16.69 -15.06
N ARG A 556 15.86 -16.97 -16.33
CA ARG A 556 15.24 -18.20 -16.80
C ARG A 556 16.25 -18.96 -17.65
N PRO A 557 17.02 -19.91 -17.09
CA PRO A 557 17.99 -20.66 -17.86
C PRO A 557 17.31 -21.50 -18.94
N ALA A 558 17.74 -21.32 -20.20
CA ALA A 558 17.14 -22.04 -21.34
C ALA A 558 17.32 -23.56 -21.24
N ALA A 559 18.36 -24.02 -20.54
CA ALA A 559 18.65 -25.45 -20.34
C ALA A 559 17.62 -26.18 -19.46
N VAL A 560 16.85 -25.47 -18.62
CA VAL A 560 15.89 -26.09 -17.70
C VAL A 560 14.54 -25.38 -17.82
N GLN A 561 13.66 -25.98 -18.62
CA GLN A 561 12.34 -25.43 -18.85
C GLN A 561 11.54 -25.32 -17.52
N GLY A 562 10.89 -24.19 -17.31
CA GLY A 562 10.08 -23.90 -16.12
C GLY A 562 10.87 -23.42 -14.90
N LEU A 563 12.22 -23.42 -14.94
CA LEU A 563 13.06 -22.87 -13.88
C LEU A 563 13.21 -21.35 -14.02
N ALA A 564 13.06 -20.63 -12.91
CA ALA A 564 13.43 -19.22 -12.78
C ALA A 564 14.19 -19.00 -11.47
N LEU A 565 15.22 -18.18 -11.53
CA LEU A 565 16.02 -17.73 -10.39
C LEU A 565 15.71 -16.26 -10.15
N ASP A 566 15.28 -15.92 -8.95
CA ASP A 566 14.93 -14.57 -8.55
C ASP A 566 16.00 -13.99 -7.60
N ALA A 567 16.39 -12.74 -7.77
CA ALA A 567 17.21 -12.00 -6.83
C ALA A 567 16.67 -10.59 -6.64
N LYS A 568 16.69 -10.09 -5.40
CA LYS A 568 16.34 -8.71 -5.05
C LYS A 568 17.42 -8.11 -4.17
N VAL A 569 17.95 -6.97 -4.57
CA VAL A 569 18.83 -6.14 -3.75
C VAL A 569 18.08 -4.87 -3.40
N GLU A 570 18.07 -4.51 -2.12
CA GLU A 570 17.54 -3.24 -1.63
C GLU A 570 18.63 -2.52 -0.83
N SER A 571 18.91 -1.27 -1.22
CA SER A 571 19.84 -0.37 -0.52
C SER A 571 19.07 0.86 -0.03
N VAL A 572 19.06 1.06 1.28
CA VAL A 572 18.51 2.24 1.95
C VAL A 572 19.63 3.06 2.58
N SER A 573 19.60 4.39 2.43
CA SER A 573 20.54 5.27 3.10
C SER A 573 20.22 5.44 4.58
N SER A 574 21.17 6.02 5.32
CA SER A 574 20.92 6.54 6.66
C SER A 574 19.87 7.64 6.63
N ARG A 575 19.13 7.81 7.75
CA ARG A 575 18.04 8.79 7.92
C ARG A 575 17.87 9.19 9.38
N TYR A 576 17.25 10.33 9.61
CA TYR A 576 17.00 10.80 10.97
C TYR A 576 15.85 10.03 11.64
N ALA A 577 15.99 9.81 12.95
CA ALA A 577 15.03 9.14 13.81
C ALA A 577 14.14 10.13 14.56
N ASP A 578 14.51 11.40 14.63
CA ASP A 578 13.85 12.44 15.41
C ASP A 578 13.68 13.74 14.62
N VAL A 579 12.69 14.54 15.00
CA VAL A 579 12.36 15.82 14.32
C VAL A 579 13.43 16.88 14.50
N SER A 580 14.23 16.83 15.56
CA SER A 580 15.37 17.76 15.77
C SER A 580 16.59 17.41 14.93
N ASN A 581 16.57 16.28 14.20
CA ASN A 581 17.68 15.75 13.40
C ASN A 581 18.96 15.48 14.21
N SER A 582 18.81 15.16 15.48
CA SER A 582 19.92 14.87 16.38
C SER A 582 20.37 13.40 16.32
N ARG A 583 19.46 12.47 15.97
CA ARG A 583 19.72 11.02 15.95
C ARG A 583 19.61 10.46 14.54
N ARG A 584 20.49 9.53 14.20
CA ARG A 584 20.59 9.00 12.86
C ARG A 584 20.60 7.47 12.86
N LEU A 585 19.69 6.87 12.11
CA LEU A 585 19.68 5.43 11.86
C LEU A 585 20.60 5.09 10.69
N ALA A 586 21.39 4.04 10.83
CA ALA A 586 22.28 3.55 9.79
C ALA A 586 21.51 3.08 8.55
N GLY A 587 22.12 3.22 7.39
CA GLY A 587 21.66 2.62 6.15
C GLY A 587 21.86 1.11 6.16
N ALA A 588 21.20 0.42 5.22
CA ALA A 588 21.27 -1.03 5.10
C ALA A 588 21.24 -1.48 3.65
N ILE A 589 21.87 -2.64 3.37
CA ILE A 589 21.76 -3.34 2.10
C ILE A 589 21.28 -4.75 2.39
N THR A 590 20.10 -5.12 1.90
CA THR A 590 19.53 -6.46 2.04
C THR A 590 19.53 -7.19 0.71
N LEU A 591 19.70 -8.50 0.77
CA LEU A 591 19.62 -9.42 -0.36
C LEU A 591 18.52 -10.44 -0.09
N ASP A 592 17.58 -10.56 -1.02
CA ASP A 592 16.64 -11.66 -1.11
C ASP A 592 17.00 -12.49 -2.35
N ALA A 593 16.82 -13.81 -2.29
CA ALA A 593 16.96 -14.68 -3.46
C ALA A 593 15.93 -15.80 -3.41
N GLY A 594 15.57 -16.32 -4.58
CA GLY A 594 14.58 -17.37 -4.69
C GLY A 594 14.77 -18.25 -5.92
N VAL A 595 14.18 -19.42 -5.85
CA VAL A 595 14.07 -20.37 -6.95
C VAL A 595 12.59 -20.64 -7.18
N ARG A 596 12.15 -20.53 -8.41
CA ARG A 596 10.80 -20.85 -8.87
C ARG A 596 10.90 -21.94 -9.93
N TYR A 597 10.14 -23.01 -9.76
CA TYR A 597 10.05 -24.08 -10.73
C TYR A 597 8.59 -24.38 -11.05
N THR A 598 8.22 -24.16 -12.30
CA THR A 598 6.85 -24.41 -12.78
C THR A 598 6.87 -25.62 -13.71
N ARG A 599 6.01 -26.60 -13.45
CA ARG A 599 5.88 -27.80 -14.26
C ARG A 599 4.40 -28.17 -14.38
N THR A 600 4.00 -28.63 -15.56
CA THR A 600 2.70 -29.26 -15.75
C THR A 600 2.79 -30.74 -15.32
N ILE A 601 1.93 -31.12 -14.38
CA ILE A 601 1.83 -32.50 -13.85
C ILE A 601 0.39 -32.96 -14.11
N SER A 602 0.21 -33.95 -14.97
CA SER A 602 -1.13 -34.44 -15.37
C SER A 602 -2.06 -33.28 -15.81
N ASP A 603 -1.56 -32.42 -16.70
CA ASP A 603 -2.21 -31.23 -17.24
C ASP A 603 -2.49 -30.08 -16.23
N VAL A 604 -2.08 -30.24 -14.98
CA VAL A 604 -2.17 -29.22 -13.94
C VAL A 604 -0.85 -28.42 -13.87
N PRO A 605 -0.85 -27.11 -14.10
CA PRO A 605 0.33 -26.29 -13.85
C PRO A 605 0.58 -26.16 -12.34
N VAL A 606 1.74 -26.66 -11.90
CA VAL A 606 2.18 -26.62 -10.52
C VAL A 606 3.46 -25.80 -10.42
N ARG A 607 3.47 -24.82 -9.52
CA ARG A 607 4.63 -23.99 -9.22
C ARG A 607 5.16 -24.29 -7.81
N PHE A 608 6.43 -24.59 -7.72
CA PHE A 608 7.20 -24.64 -6.48
C PHE A 608 8.04 -23.37 -6.37
N ARG A 609 8.11 -22.77 -5.21
CA ARG A 609 8.94 -21.60 -4.95
C ARG A 609 9.61 -21.71 -3.59
N LEU A 610 10.95 -21.58 -3.57
CA LEU A 610 11.74 -21.38 -2.36
C LEU A 610 12.27 -19.95 -2.38
N GLN A 611 12.03 -19.18 -1.33
CA GLN A 611 12.49 -17.80 -1.19
C GLN A 611 13.21 -17.60 0.14
N GLY A 612 14.42 -17.03 0.10
CA GLY A 612 15.14 -16.52 1.26
C GLY A 612 15.08 -14.99 1.26
N ARG A 613 14.73 -14.40 2.40
CA ARG A 613 14.69 -12.95 2.60
C ARG A 613 15.71 -12.51 3.62
N ASN A 614 16.27 -11.31 3.43
CA ASN A 614 17.35 -10.76 4.23
C ASN A 614 18.50 -11.78 4.42
N LEU A 615 18.97 -12.36 3.32
CA LEU A 615 20.05 -13.38 3.33
C LEU A 615 21.35 -12.84 3.91
N THR A 616 21.60 -11.54 3.78
CA THR A 616 22.71 -10.81 4.41
C THR A 616 22.59 -10.76 5.94
N ASN A 617 21.41 -11.10 6.49
CA ASN A 617 21.07 -11.04 7.91
C ASN A 617 21.40 -9.68 8.55
N ILE A 618 21.18 -8.61 7.79
CA ILE A 618 21.41 -7.24 8.25
C ILE A 618 20.45 -6.91 9.38
N ARG A 619 21.01 -6.33 10.43
CA ARG A 619 20.29 -5.74 11.55
C ARG A 619 20.31 -4.24 11.38
N SER A 620 19.16 -3.62 11.34
CA SER A 620 18.99 -2.18 11.23
C SER A 620 17.59 -1.79 11.72
N PHE A 621 17.31 -0.50 11.73
CA PHE A 621 16.06 0.05 12.21
C PHE A 621 15.37 0.90 11.15
N THR A 622 14.05 0.89 11.21
CA THR A 622 13.19 1.77 10.41
C THR A 622 12.49 2.74 11.35
N PRO A 623 12.56 4.08 11.12
CA PRO A 623 11.74 5.02 11.85
C PRO A 623 10.29 4.86 11.41
N ASN A 624 9.37 4.79 12.36
CA ASN A 624 7.93 4.73 12.09
C ASN A 624 7.25 6.07 12.40
N ALA A 625 7.79 6.79 13.39
CA ALA A 625 7.45 8.16 13.75
C ALA A 625 8.69 8.81 14.39
N SER A 626 8.59 10.08 14.81
CA SER A 626 9.67 10.70 15.57
C SER A 626 10.00 9.88 16.81
N THR A 627 11.29 9.55 16.99
CA THR A 627 11.85 8.67 18.02
C THR A 627 11.37 7.22 18.03
N GLN A 628 10.27 6.89 17.35
CA GLN A 628 9.77 5.52 17.26
C GLN A 628 10.55 4.73 16.20
N ILE A 629 11.18 3.64 16.62
CA ILE A 629 11.93 2.75 15.75
C ILE A 629 11.33 1.34 15.73
N ARG A 630 11.56 0.63 14.63
CA ARG A 630 11.23 -0.78 14.44
C ARG A 630 12.44 -1.51 13.89
N PRO A 631 12.86 -2.63 14.47
CA PRO A 631 13.95 -3.43 13.93
C PRO A 631 13.54 -4.09 12.60
N PHE A 632 14.52 -4.31 11.72
CA PHE A 632 14.34 -5.09 10.50
C PHE A 632 13.96 -6.53 10.84
N GLU A 633 13.19 -7.16 9.96
CA GLU A 633 12.91 -8.58 10.08
C GLU A 633 14.19 -9.40 9.86
N ALA A 634 14.41 -10.40 10.70
CA ALA A 634 15.53 -11.32 10.59
C ALA A 634 15.46 -12.12 9.28
N ARG A 635 16.58 -12.76 8.91
CA ARG A 635 16.65 -13.68 7.76
C ARG A 635 15.62 -14.80 7.91
N ARG A 636 14.86 -15.04 6.84
CA ARG A 636 13.82 -16.08 6.81
C ARG A 636 13.76 -16.79 5.46
N PHE A 637 13.25 -18.02 5.49
CA PHE A 637 12.99 -18.83 4.30
C PHE A 637 11.50 -19.15 4.22
N GLU A 638 10.99 -19.24 3.00
CA GLU A 638 9.60 -19.58 2.71
C GLU A 638 9.55 -20.53 1.52
N LEU A 639 8.88 -21.65 1.69
CA LEU A 639 8.55 -22.61 0.63
C LEU A 639 7.07 -22.46 0.30
N SER A 640 6.73 -22.34 -0.97
CA SER A 640 5.33 -22.32 -1.40
C SER A 640 5.09 -23.24 -2.60
N VAL A 641 3.87 -23.76 -2.66
CA VAL A 641 3.36 -24.57 -3.77
C VAL A 641 2.04 -23.96 -4.21
N ALA A 642 1.88 -23.73 -5.51
CA ALA A 642 0.62 -23.31 -6.11
C ALA A 642 0.28 -24.25 -7.26
N ALA A 643 -0.98 -24.66 -7.37
CA ALA A 643 -1.49 -25.49 -8.45
C ALA A 643 -2.83 -24.93 -8.94
N ASP A 644 -3.04 -24.97 -10.26
CA ASP A 644 -4.27 -24.51 -10.92
C ASP A 644 -4.92 -25.68 -11.65
N PHE A 645 -6.11 -26.10 -11.19
CA PHE A 645 -6.88 -27.24 -11.68
C PHE A 645 -8.00 -26.80 -12.63
#